data_7cb2939dfabe79bac4d9b5a3d59bde38
#
_entry.id   7cb2939dfabe79bac4d9b5a3d59bde38
#
_cell.length_a   1.000
_cell.length_b   1.000
_cell.length_c   1.000
_cell.angle_alpha   90.00
_cell.angle_beta   90.00
_cell.angle_gamma   90.00
#
_symmetry.space_group_name_H-M   'P 1'
#
loop_
_entity.id
_entity.type
_entity.pdbx_description
1 polymer ?
#
loop_
_entity_poly.entity_id
_entity_poly.type
_entity_poly.pdbx_seq_one_letter_code
_entity_poly.pdbx_strand_id
1 'polypeptide(L)'
;MSDLLSGAQPKAKEYDASSIQVLEDMEHVRLRPGMYIGGKDDRALHHMVAEIIDNSMDEAVAGHATWIELELHENGHVTVRDNGRGIPTDPHPKDPSKSALEIIFCTLNAGGKFSGDSXXTSGGLHGVGSSVVXALSXHLRVEVARNRXLFAMEFSRGIPQGKLEKIGAAPNRRGTSVTFHPDAEIFGALKLKPARLFAMARSKAYLFSGVEIRWKCGQQDGDTPQEATFHXPGGLSDYLNETXKGSTTYAXXPFGGTVDFREXFNAPGKVEWAINWTPSRDGFIQSYCNTIPTPEGGTHEAGFWSAILKGVKAYGELVGNKKAGTITRDDLITGGCALVSCFIREPEFVGQTKDRLATVDAQRMVENAVRDHFDNWLAADTKSAGAILDFLVLRAEERLRRRQEKETARKTATKKLRLPGKLTDCTSKTREGTELFIVEGDSAGGSGKGARNRVNQALLPLKGKILNVLGAASGKLNTNAEINDLCEALGVGMGTKFNLDDLRYDKIIIMTDADVDGAHIAALLMTFFYTQMRPMIDAGHLYLACPPLYRLTQGAKRVYVSDDAEKDMWLEKGLGGKGKIDLQRFKGLGEMDAKDLKETTMDPTTRKLIRVTVQEDIAGETSDLVERLMGKKPELRYQYIQENAQFVEELDV
;
A
#
# COMPACT_ATOMS: atom_id res chain seq x y z
N MET A 1 -30.66 -4.57 52.90
CA MET A 1 -29.98 -3.85 51.83
C MET A 1 -28.51 -4.22 51.73
N SER A 2 -28.20 -5.53 51.74
CA SER A 2 -26.80 -5.97 51.68
C SER A 2 -26.56 -7.10 50.68
N ASP A 3 -27.51 -7.37 49.80
CA ASP A 3 -27.39 -8.52 48.90
C ASP A 3 -27.30 -8.17 47.40
N LEU A 4 -26.94 -6.90 47.08
CA LEU A 4 -26.85 -6.52 45.69
C LEU A 4 -25.42 -6.41 45.16
N LEU A 5 -24.44 -6.82 45.98
CA LEU A 5 -23.04 -6.72 45.54
C LEU A 5 -22.31 -8.07 45.44
N SER A 6 -23.06 -9.17 45.48
CA SER A 6 -22.45 -10.49 45.22
C SER A 6 -22.70 -10.89 43.76
N GLY A 7 -22.27 -10.02 42.83
CA GLY A 7 -22.12 -10.43 41.47
C GLY A 7 -21.01 -11.43 41.38
N ALA A 8 -21.37 -12.69 41.14
CA ALA A 8 -20.38 -13.74 40.93
C ALA A 8 -19.49 -13.33 39.78
N GLN A 9 -18.23 -13.02 40.06
CA GLN A 9 -17.24 -12.87 39.02
C GLN A 9 -17.23 -14.18 38.22
N PRO A 10 -17.33 -14.14 36.92
CA PRO A 10 -17.21 -15.37 36.15
C PRO A 10 -15.85 -15.99 36.49
N LYS A 11 -15.86 -17.23 36.93
CA LYS A 11 -14.62 -17.98 37.19
C LYS A 11 -13.80 -17.95 35.91
N ALA A 12 -12.61 -17.39 35.99
CA ALA A 12 -11.68 -17.45 34.88
C ALA A 12 -11.51 -18.91 34.48
N LYS A 13 -11.79 -19.23 33.23
CA LYS A 13 -11.59 -20.57 32.70
C LYS A 13 -10.12 -20.94 32.89
N GLU A 14 -9.90 -22.12 33.48
CA GLU A 14 -8.55 -22.64 33.62
C GLU A 14 -7.90 -22.76 32.25
N TYR A 15 -6.67 -22.25 32.13
CA TYR A 15 -5.92 -22.36 30.87
C TYR A 15 -5.26 -23.73 30.82
N ASP A 16 -5.87 -24.62 30.08
CA ASP A 16 -5.37 -25.98 29.90
C ASP A 16 -5.53 -26.39 28.41
N ALA A 17 -5.30 -27.65 28.09
CA ALA A 17 -5.37 -28.14 26.73
C ALA A 17 -6.73 -27.86 26.07
N SER A 18 -7.81 -27.83 26.85
CA SER A 18 -9.14 -27.53 26.29
C SER A 18 -9.31 -26.05 25.88
N SER A 19 -8.41 -25.20 26.37
CA SER A 19 -8.40 -23.77 26.01
C SER A 19 -7.72 -23.52 24.66
N ILE A 20 -7.02 -24.51 24.11
CA ILE A 20 -6.33 -24.39 22.82
C ILE A 20 -7.33 -24.70 21.71
N GLN A 21 -7.58 -23.72 20.87
CA GLN A 21 -8.48 -23.88 19.72
C GLN A 21 -7.67 -24.18 18.47
N VAL A 22 -8.10 -25.18 17.72
CA VAL A 22 -7.56 -25.49 16.40
C VAL A 22 -8.66 -25.19 15.39
N LEU A 23 -8.44 -24.20 14.53
CA LEU A 23 -9.43 -23.81 13.54
C LEU A 23 -9.12 -24.47 12.20
N GLU A 24 -10.16 -24.88 11.51
CA GLU A 24 -10.05 -25.30 10.12
C GLU A 24 -9.66 -24.09 9.27
N ASP A 25 -9.05 -24.33 8.11
CA ASP A 25 -8.53 -23.27 7.25
C ASP A 25 -9.55 -22.17 6.96
N MET A 26 -10.76 -22.56 6.54
CA MET A 26 -11.79 -21.60 6.17
C MET A 26 -12.32 -20.83 7.39
N GLU A 27 -12.43 -21.49 8.53
CA GLU A 27 -12.84 -20.83 9.78
C GLU A 27 -11.84 -19.77 10.19
N HIS A 28 -10.55 -20.06 10.04
CA HIS A 28 -9.49 -19.08 10.38
C HIS A 28 -9.55 -17.86 9.48
N VAL A 29 -9.76 -18.06 8.17
CA VAL A 29 -9.90 -16.95 7.23
C VAL A 29 -11.09 -16.07 7.62
N ARG A 30 -12.23 -16.68 7.95
CA ARG A 30 -13.44 -15.93 8.32
C ARG A 30 -13.26 -15.19 9.64
N LEU A 31 -12.52 -15.78 10.57
CA LEU A 31 -12.28 -15.16 11.88
C LEU A 31 -11.29 -13.99 11.79
N ARG A 32 -10.28 -14.12 10.93
CA ARG A 32 -9.21 -13.13 10.79
C ARG A 32 -8.98 -12.75 9.31
N PRO A 33 -9.98 -12.18 8.64
CA PRO A 33 -9.80 -11.85 7.21
C PRO A 33 -8.68 -10.84 6.96
N GLY A 34 -8.37 -9.98 7.93
CA GLY A 34 -7.29 -9.01 7.79
C GLY A 34 -5.94 -9.63 7.52
N MET A 35 -5.70 -10.87 7.97
CA MET A 35 -4.44 -11.58 7.72
C MET A 35 -4.28 -11.99 6.26
N TYR A 36 -5.37 -12.05 5.50
CA TYR A 36 -5.38 -12.61 4.14
C TYR A 36 -5.69 -11.57 3.06
N ILE A 37 -6.56 -10.61 3.36
CA ILE A 37 -6.95 -9.57 2.39
C ILE A 37 -6.75 -8.15 2.92
N GLY A 38 -6.11 -8.00 4.06
CA GLY A 38 -5.75 -6.68 4.59
C GLY A 38 -6.82 -5.97 5.41
N GLY A 39 -7.99 -6.57 5.58
CA GLY A 39 -9.06 -5.96 6.36
C GLY A 39 -10.45 -6.43 5.96
N LYS A 40 -11.44 -5.62 6.29
CA LYS A 40 -12.86 -5.85 5.96
C LYS A 40 -13.48 -4.61 5.31
N ASP A 41 -12.65 -3.67 4.92
CA ASP A 41 -13.10 -2.39 4.37
C ASP A 41 -13.34 -2.48 2.86
N ASP A 42 -13.64 -1.35 2.26
CA ASP A 42 -13.92 -1.26 0.83
C ASP A 42 -12.75 -1.76 -0.02
N ARG A 43 -11.53 -1.46 0.41
CA ARG A 43 -10.33 -1.90 -0.30
C ARG A 43 -10.19 -3.42 -0.25
N ALA A 44 -10.42 -4.02 0.92
CA ALA A 44 -10.37 -5.47 1.08
C ALA A 44 -11.44 -6.16 0.25
N LEU A 45 -12.65 -5.57 0.20
CA LEU A 45 -13.74 -6.10 -0.61
C LEU A 45 -13.34 -6.19 -2.08
N HIS A 46 -12.75 -5.12 -2.63
CA HIS A 46 -12.35 -5.10 -4.03
C HIS A 46 -11.13 -6.00 -4.27
N HIS A 47 -10.30 -6.20 -3.25
CA HIS A 47 -9.15 -7.09 -3.36
C HIS A 47 -9.58 -8.55 -3.61
N MET A 48 -10.77 -8.94 -3.18
CA MET A 48 -11.29 -10.29 -3.49
C MET A 48 -11.41 -10.49 -4.99
N VAL A 49 -11.89 -9.47 -5.70
CA VAL A 49 -12.00 -9.55 -7.17
C VAL A 49 -10.60 -9.63 -7.78
N ALA A 50 -9.66 -8.82 -7.26
CA ALA A 50 -8.28 -8.84 -7.74
C ALA A 50 -7.66 -10.24 -7.62
N GLU A 51 -7.91 -10.94 -6.52
CA GLU A 51 -7.36 -12.28 -6.31
C GLU A 51 -7.82 -13.26 -7.41
N ILE A 52 -9.09 -13.19 -7.79
CA ILE A 52 -9.62 -14.08 -8.83
C ILE A 52 -9.12 -13.65 -10.22
N ILE A 53 -9.07 -12.35 -10.50
CA ILE A 53 -8.53 -11.86 -11.76
C ILE A 53 -7.05 -12.28 -11.90
N ASP A 54 -6.28 -12.21 -10.83
CA ASP A 54 -4.86 -12.54 -10.88
C ASP A 54 -4.63 -14.01 -11.24
N ASN A 55 -5.53 -14.91 -10.82
CA ASN A 55 -5.45 -16.30 -11.25
C ASN A 55 -5.62 -16.44 -12.77
N SER A 56 -6.58 -15.69 -13.33
CA SER A 56 -6.79 -15.68 -14.78
C SER A 56 -5.63 -15.00 -15.51
N MET A 57 -5.08 -13.92 -14.94
CA MET A 57 -3.89 -13.26 -15.51
C MET A 57 -2.69 -14.20 -15.53
N ASP A 58 -2.52 -15.03 -14.50
CA ASP A 58 -1.43 -16.02 -14.49
C ASP A 58 -1.57 -17.01 -15.67
N GLU A 59 -2.82 -17.40 -15.98
CA GLU A 59 -3.05 -18.25 -17.16
C GLU A 59 -2.71 -17.51 -18.47
N ALA A 60 -3.01 -16.23 -18.54
CA ALA A 60 -2.68 -15.42 -19.71
C ALA A 60 -1.18 -15.24 -19.86
N VAL A 61 -0.49 -14.91 -18.76
CA VAL A 61 0.98 -14.71 -18.77
C VAL A 61 1.70 -16.01 -19.14
N ALA A 62 1.17 -17.16 -18.70
CA ALA A 62 1.74 -18.46 -19.05
C ALA A 62 1.44 -18.88 -20.49
N GLY A 63 0.64 -18.10 -21.23
CA GLY A 63 0.34 -18.36 -22.63
C GLY A 63 -0.88 -19.25 -22.87
N HIS A 64 -1.62 -19.57 -21.82
CA HIS A 64 -2.77 -20.50 -21.94
C HIS A 64 -4.11 -19.79 -22.14
N ALA A 65 -4.25 -18.55 -21.68
CA ALA A 65 -5.46 -17.77 -21.87
C ALA A 65 -5.19 -16.61 -22.81
N THR A 66 -6.14 -16.30 -23.68
CA THR A 66 -6.05 -15.17 -24.60
C THR A 66 -7.06 -14.07 -24.28
N TRP A 67 -8.07 -14.39 -23.48
CA TRP A 67 -8.99 -13.36 -23.02
C TRP A 67 -9.45 -13.66 -21.59
N ILE A 68 -9.83 -12.59 -20.89
CA ILE A 68 -10.40 -12.63 -19.54
C ILE A 68 -11.60 -11.69 -19.54
N GLU A 69 -12.70 -12.15 -18.97
CA GLU A 69 -13.92 -11.35 -18.83
C GLU A 69 -14.21 -11.09 -17.36
N LEU A 70 -14.47 -9.84 -17.03
CA LEU A 70 -14.92 -9.42 -15.69
C LEU A 70 -16.32 -8.86 -15.82
N GLU A 71 -17.27 -9.46 -15.12
CA GLU A 71 -18.66 -9.03 -15.17
C GLU A 71 -19.19 -8.78 -13.76
N LEU A 72 -19.72 -7.59 -13.53
CA LEU A 72 -20.46 -7.27 -12.31
C LEU A 72 -21.95 -7.34 -12.64
N HIS A 73 -22.64 -8.27 -12.02
CA HIS A 73 -24.06 -8.50 -12.29
C HIS A 73 -24.94 -7.49 -11.53
N GLU A 74 -26.16 -7.33 -12.00
CA GLU A 74 -27.14 -6.44 -11.38
C GLU A 74 -27.35 -6.77 -9.90
N ASN A 75 -27.32 -8.05 -9.55
CA ASN A 75 -27.55 -8.52 -8.17
C ASN A 75 -26.32 -8.44 -7.26
N GLY A 76 -25.19 -7.89 -7.74
CA GLY A 76 -23.98 -7.74 -6.94
C GLY A 76 -23.01 -8.91 -7.01
N HIS A 77 -23.38 -9.99 -7.68
CA HIS A 77 -22.43 -11.08 -7.94
C HIS A 77 -21.40 -10.61 -8.96
N VAL A 78 -20.20 -11.14 -8.87
CA VAL A 78 -19.16 -10.85 -9.84
C VAL A 78 -18.67 -12.17 -10.47
N THR A 79 -18.46 -12.15 -11.78
CA THR A 79 -17.93 -13.29 -12.52
C THR A 79 -16.61 -12.91 -13.16
N VAL A 80 -15.62 -13.78 -12.97
CA VAL A 80 -14.35 -13.70 -13.71
C VAL A 80 -14.22 -14.97 -14.52
N ARG A 81 -14.05 -14.82 -15.82
CA ARG A 81 -14.04 -15.93 -16.77
C ARG A 81 -12.80 -15.84 -17.66
N ASP A 82 -12.16 -16.97 -17.93
CA ASP A 82 -11.04 -17.00 -18.85
C ASP A 82 -11.14 -18.22 -19.78
N ASN A 83 -10.33 -18.21 -20.84
CA ASN A 83 -10.22 -19.34 -21.75
C ASN A 83 -8.89 -20.08 -21.60
N GLY A 84 -8.39 -20.16 -20.36
CA GLY A 84 -7.17 -20.89 -20.03
C GLY A 84 -7.36 -22.40 -20.02
N ARG A 85 -6.44 -23.09 -19.36
CA ARG A 85 -6.48 -24.56 -19.29
C ARG A 85 -7.67 -25.10 -18.51
N GLY A 86 -8.21 -24.32 -17.60
CA GLY A 86 -9.20 -24.78 -16.64
C GLY A 86 -8.53 -25.41 -15.42
N ILE A 87 -9.11 -25.16 -14.25
CA ILE A 87 -8.61 -25.76 -13.01
C ILE A 87 -8.79 -27.28 -13.10
N PRO A 88 -7.77 -28.07 -12.70
CA PRO A 88 -7.89 -29.53 -12.75
C PRO A 88 -9.08 -30.04 -11.96
N THR A 89 -9.80 -31.02 -12.53
CA THR A 89 -11.02 -31.58 -11.96
C THR A 89 -10.85 -33.04 -11.53
N ASP A 90 -9.71 -33.65 -11.80
CA ASP A 90 -9.43 -35.04 -11.41
C ASP A 90 -9.21 -35.16 -9.90
N PRO A 91 -9.34 -36.37 -9.33
CA PRO A 91 -9.08 -36.57 -7.90
C PRO A 91 -7.63 -36.21 -7.55
N HIS A 92 -7.47 -35.58 -6.37
CA HIS A 92 -6.14 -35.17 -5.94
C HIS A 92 -5.36 -36.37 -5.38
N PRO A 93 -4.07 -36.54 -5.75
CA PRO A 93 -3.30 -37.72 -5.32
C PRO A 93 -3.19 -37.88 -3.80
N LYS A 94 -3.14 -36.77 -3.04
CA LYS A 94 -3.05 -36.82 -1.57
C LYS A 94 -4.38 -37.09 -0.88
N ASP A 95 -5.48 -36.83 -1.54
CA ASP A 95 -6.82 -37.10 -1.00
C ASP A 95 -7.77 -37.41 -2.16
N PRO A 96 -7.78 -38.65 -2.63
CA PRO A 96 -8.58 -39.03 -3.78
C PRO A 96 -10.11 -38.87 -3.60
N SER A 97 -10.57 -38.64 -2.37
CA SER A 97 -12.00 -38.36 -2.13
C SER A 97 -12.40 -36.96 -2.58
N LYS A 98 -11.41 -36.08 -2.87
CA LYS A 98 -11.64 -34.70 -3.27
C LYS A 98 -11.01 -34.44 -4.63
N SER A 99 -11.67 -33.63 -5.45
CA SER A 99 -11.09 -33.16 -6.70
C SER A 99 -9.99 -32.14 -6.43
N ALA A 100 -9.08 -31.97 -7.37
CA ALA A 100 -8.06 -30.93 -7.29
C ALA A 100 -8.73 -29.56 -7.13
N LEU A 101 -9.85 -29.30 -7.81
CA LEU A 101 -10.60 -28.06 -7.69
C LEU A 101 -11.06 -27.82 -6.25
N GLU A 102 -11.62 -28.84 -5.60
CA GLU A 102 -12.05 -28.71 -4.19
C GLU A 102 -10.86 -28.40 -3.28
N ILE A 103 -9.73 -29.05 -3.49
CA ILE A 103 -8.52 -28.81 -2.69
C ILE A 103 -8.06 -27.34 -2.85
N ILE A 104 -8.06 -26.83 -4.08
CA ILE A 104 -7.61 -25.45 -4.36
C ILE A 104 -8.50 -24.43 -3.63
N PHE A 105 -9.82 -24.65 -3.63
CA PHE A 105 -10.74 -23.68 -3.04
C PHE A 105 -10.97 -23.86 -1.54
N CYS A 106 -10.76 -25.05 -0.99
CA CYS A 106 -11.05 -25.32 0.41
C CYS A 106 -9.83 -25.48 1.32
N THR A 107 -8.64 -25.37 0.77
CA THR A 107 -7.40 -25.58 1.54
C THR A 107 -6.45 -24.40 1.35
N LEU A 108 -5.93 -23.88 2.44
CA LEU A 108 -4.86 -22.88 2.37
C LEU A 108 -3.58 -23.57 1.90
N ASN A 109 -2.74 -22.80 1.21
CA ASN A 109 -1.44 -23.27 0.72
C ASN A 109 -1.57 -24.46 -0.26
N ALA A 110 -2.63 -24.44 -1.07
CA ALA A 110 -2.82 -25.40 -2.15
C ALA A 110 -2.83 -24.66 -3.49
N GLY A 111 -2.11 -25.20 -4.45
CA GLY A 111 -2.06 -24.61 -5.78
C GLY A 111 -0.96 -25.22 -6.63
N GLY A 112 -0.99 -24.93 -7.90
CA GLY A 112 -0.02 -25.45 -8.88
C GLY A 112 1.15 -24.52 -9.18
N LYS A 113 1.33 -23.48 -8.38
CA LYS A 113 2.29 -22.41 -8.71
C LYS A 113 3.49 -22.31 -7.77
N PHE A 114 3.57 -23.19 -6.77
CA PHE A 114 4.63 -23.09 -5.74
C PHE A 114 6.02 -23.36 -6.31
N SER A 115 6.14 -24.30 -7.25
CA SER A 115 7.44 -24.66 -7.83
C SER A 115 7.83 -23.83 -9.05
N GLY A 116 6.91 -23.03 -9.57
CA GLY A 116 7.12 -22.30 -10.81
C GLY A 116 7.08 -23.16 -12.08
N ASP A 117 6.78 -24.42 -11.94
CA ASP A 117 6.78 -25.35 -13.10
C ASP A 117 5.63 -25.10 -14.08
N SER A 118 4.53 -24.72 -13.60
CA SER A 118 3.34 -24.48 -14.45
C SER A 118 3.05 -23.03 -14.79
N UNK A 119 3.73 -22.22 -14.20
CA UNK A 119 3.66 -20.85 -14.52
C UNK A 119 4.92 -20.24 -14.09
N UNK A 120 5.61 -20.00 -14.87
CA UNK A 120 6.86 -19.45 -14.59
C UNK A 120 6.84 -18.16 -13.87
N THR A 121 6.00 -17.24 -14.26
CA THR A 121 5.98 -15.86 -13.72
C THR A 121 4.61 -15.51 -13.12
N SER A 122 4.14 -16.33 -12.19
CA SER A 122 2.82 -16.23 -11.56
C SER A 122 2.82 -15.23 -10.38
N GLY A 123 1.68 -14.52 -10.19
CA GLY A 123 1.43 -13.69 -9.01
C GLY A 123 0.85 -14.47 -7.83
N GLY A 124 0.25 -15.63 -8.08
CA GLY A 124 -0.46 -16.43 -7.08
C GLY A 124 0.40 -17.47 -6.38
N LEU A 125 1.48 -17.04 -5.75
CA LEU A 125 2.49 -17.95 -5.20
C LEU A 125 2.16 -18.54 -3.84
N HIS A 126 1.29 -17.89 -3.07
CA HIS A 126 1.06 -18.31 -1.69
C HIS A 126 -0.02 -19.40 -1.56
N GLY A 127 -0.76 -19.65 -2.63
CA GLY A 127 -1.78 -20.69 -2.63
C GLY A 127 -2.98 -20.38 -1.76
N VAL A 128 -3.26 -19.09 -1.55
CA VAL A 128 -4.34 -18.69 -0.65
C VAL A 128 -5.44 -17.85 -1.31
N GLY A 129 -5.20 -17.32 -2.52
CA GLY A 129 -6.14 -16.38 -3.14
C GLY A 129 -7.53 -16.94 -3.33
N SER A 130 -7.64 -18.10 -3.98
CA SER A 130 -8.93 -18.73 -4.25
C SER A 130 -9.64 -19.16 -2.97
N SER A 131 -8.91 -19.74 -2.03
CA SER A 131 -9.51 -20.22 -0.78
C SER A 131 -9.96 -19.07 0.11
N VAL A 132 -9.27 -17.97 0.08
CA VAL A 132 -9.68 -16.78 0.84
C VAL A 132 -11.00 -16.24 0.26
N VAL A 133 -11.14 -16.13 -1.03
CA VAL A 133 -12.39 -15.71 -1.65
C VAL A 133 -13.52 -16.71 -1.36
N UNK A 134 -13.30 -17.90 -1.36
CA UNK A 134 -14.16 -18.90 -1.02
C UNK A 134 -14.74 -18.74 0.26
N ALA A 135 -13.75 -18.50 1.25
CA ALA A 135 -14.19 -18.40 2.66
C ALA A 135 -15.04 -17.15 2.91
N LEU A 136 -14.79 -16.07 2.21
CA LEU A 136 -15.40 -14.76 2.47
C LEU A 136 -16.57 -14.45 1.55
N SER A 137 -17.10 -15.49 0.85
CA SER A 137 -18.24 -15.32 -0.05
C SER A 137 -19.45 -16.10 0.46
N UNK A 138 -20.46 -15.43 0.30
CA UNK A 138 -21.64 -15.98 0.57
C UNK A 138 -22.01 -17.07 -0.27
N HIS A 139 -21.79 -16.89 -1.52
CA HIS A 139 -21.98 -17.86 -2.58
C HIS A 139 -20.80 -17.81 -3.54
N LEU A 140 -20.31 -18.96 -3.92
CA LEU A 140 -19.25 -19.03 -4.94
C LEU A 140 -19.53 -20.26 -5.81
N ARG A 141 -19.53 -20.06 -7.13
CA ARG A 141 -19.70 -21.14 -8.10
C ARG A 141 -18.52 -21.14 -9.05
N VAL A 142 -17.90 -22.29 -9.19
CA VAL A 142 -16.81 -22.50 -10.16
C VAL A 142 -17.33 -23.38 -11.28
N GLU A 143 -17.13 -22.93 -12.51
CA GLU A 143 -17.34 -23.77 -13.68
C GLU A 143 -16.01 -23.95 -14.39
N VAL A 144 -15.72 -25.17 -14.79
CA VAL A 144 -14.49 -25.50 -15.52
C VAL A 144 -14.87 -26.25 -16.78
N ALA A 145 -14.44 -25.71 -17.92
CA ALA A 145 -14.53 -26.40 -19.21
C ALA A 145 -13.15 -26.96 -19.51
N ARG A 146 -13.02 -28.26 -19.37
CA ARG A 146 -11.74 -28.95 -19.49
C ARG A 146 -11.96 -30.34 -20.08
N ASN A 147 -11.14 -30.72 -21.03
CA ASN A 147 -11.24 -32.03 -21.71
C ASN A 147 -12.61 -32.23 -22.34
N ARG A 148 -13.18 -31.16 -22.90
CA ARG A 148 -14.51 -31.14 -23.56
C ARG A 148 -15.70 -31.46 -22.64
N UNK A 149 -15.63 -31.39 -21.31
CA UNK A 149 -16.56 -31.54 -20.32
C UNK A 149 -16.74 -30.27 -19.59
N LEU A 150 -17.80 -30.06 -19.23
CA LEU A 150 -18.10 -28.92 -18.34
C LEU A 150 -18.42 -29.41 -16.93
N PHE A 151 -17.69 -28.90 -15.97
CA PHE A 151 -17.81 -29.26 -14.56
C PHE A 151 -18.25 -28.03 -13.76
N ALA A 152 -18.94 -28.25 -12.63
CA ALA A 152 -19.32 -27.18 -11.72
C ALA A 152 -19.28 -27.64 -10.28
N MET A 153 -18.98 -26.71 -9.39
CA MET A 153 -19.04 -26.93 -7.95
C MET A 153 -19.42 -25.63 -7.27
N GLU A 154 -20.23 -25.74 -6.21
CA GLU A 154 -20.70 -24.56 -5.47
C GLU A 154 -20.29 -24.63 -4.02
N PHE A 155 -20.08 -23.45 -3.44
CA PHE A 155 -19.63 -23.26 -2.07
C PHE A 155 -20.40 -22.13 -1.42
N SER A 156 -20.52 -22.20 -0.10
CA SER A 156 -21.05 -21.10 0.71
C SER A 156 -20.17 -20.95 1.95
N ARG A 157 -19.59 -19.78 2.11
CA ARG A 157 -18.78 -19.44 3.29
C ARG A 157 -17.68 -20.48 3.54
N GLY A 158 -17.04 -20.93 2.48
CA GLY A 158 -15.94 -21.88 2.54
C GLY A 158 -16.35 -23.34 2.63
N ILE A 159 -17.64 -23.64 2.57
CA ILE A 159 -18.17 -25.01 2.73
C ILE A 159 -18.72 -25.49 1.40
N PRO A 160 -18.27 -26.64 0.88
CA PRO A 160 -18.88 -27.20 -0.34
C PRO A 160 -20.37 -27.47 -0.17
N GLN A 161 -21.16 -27.12 -1.19
CA GLN A 161 -22.60 -27.34 -1.22
C GLN A 161 -22.97 -28.56 -2.06
N GLY A 162 -22.04 -29.48 -2.18
CA GLY A 162 -22.18 -30.70 -2.97
C GLY A 162 -20.83 -31.06 -3.55
N LYS A 163 -20.80 -32.14 -4.29
CA LYS A 163 -19.58 -32.62 -4.95
C LYS A 163 -19.43 -31.98 -6.33
N LEU A 164 -18.23 -32.04 -6.87
CA LEU A 164 -17.97 -31.64 -8.24
C LEU A 164 -18.89 -32.44 -9.19
N GLU A 165 -19.65 -31.73 -10.02
CA GLU A 165 -20.58 -32.32 -10.96
C GLU A 165 -20.13 -32.12 -12.39
N LYS A 166 -20.23 -33.18 -13.20
CA LYS A 166 -20.10 -33.05 -14.65
C LYS A 166 -21.49 -32.62 -15.17
N ILE A 167 -21.57 -31.39 -15.66
CA ILE A 167 -22.85 -30.80 -16.11
C ILE A 167 -23.19 -31.28 -17.52
N GLY A 168 -22.19 -31.44 -18.38
CA GLY A 168 -22.43 -31.85 -19.75
C GLY A 168 -21.19 -31.69 -20.63
N ALA A 169 -21.45 -31.76 -21.93
CA ALA A 169 -20.39 -31.59 -22.92
C ALA A 169 -20.11 -30.10 -23.14
N ALA A 170 -18.85 -29.78 -23.39
CA ALA A 170 -18.42 -28.42 -23.73
C ALA A 170 -17.34 -28.49 -24.81
N PRO A 171 -17.71 -28.91 -26.02
CA PRO A 171 -16.72 -29.19 -27.06
C PRO A 171 -15.98 -27.95 -27.58
N ASN A 172 -16.60 -26.75 -27.43
CA ASN A 172 -16.03 -25.51 -27.94
C ASN A 172 -15.70 -24.51 -26.84
N ARG A 173 -15.69 -24.96 -25.57
CA ARG A 173 -15.40 -24.10 -24.42
C ARG A 173 -14.18 -24.62 -23.67
N ARG A 174 -13.39 -23.69 -23.16
CA ARG A 174 -12.19 -24.00 -22.41
C ARG A 174 -12.00 -22.92 -21.36
N GLY A 175 -11.56 -23.32 -20.15
CA GLY A 175 -11.19 -22.37 -19.13
C GLY A 175 -11.99 -22.45 -17.86
N THR A 176 -11.85 -21.45 -17.02
CA THR A 176 -12.47 -21.37 -15.69
C THR A 176 -13.37 -20.15 -15.63
N SER A 177 -14.52 -20.32 -14.96
CA SER A 177 -15.43 -19.22 -14.64
C SER A 177 -15.75 -19.28 -13.15
N VAL A 178 -15.44 -18.21 -12.43
CA VAL A 178 -15.71 -18.10 -11.00
C VAL A 178 -16.73 -16.98 -10.80
N THR A 179 -17.88 -17.30 -10.23
CA THR A 179 -18.90 -16.32 -9.86
C THR A 179 -19.05 -16.33 -8.35
N PHE A 180 -18.95 -15.16 -7.72
CA PHE A 180 -19.07 -15.10 -6.28
C PHE A 180 -19.80 -13.85 -5.82
N HIS A 181 -20.30 -13.91 -4.59
CA HIS A 181 -20.94 -12.79 -3.93
C HIS A 181 -20.30 -12.62 -2.55
N PRO A 182 -19.64 -11.50 -2.30
CA PRO A 182 -19.01 -11.28 -1.00
C PRO A 182 -20.03 -11.39 0.13
N ASP A 183 -19.60 -11.95 1.27
CA ASP A 183 -20.49 -12.24 2.39
C ASP A 183 -20.73 -10.97 3.22
N ALA A 184 -22.01 -10.59 3.34
CA ALA A 184 -22.39 -9.42 4.15
C ALA A 184 -22.08 -9.62 5.63
N GLU A 185 -21.95 -10.86 6.12
CA GLU A 185 -21.50 -11.10 7.49
C GLU A 185 -20.08 -10.61 7.73
N ILE A 186 -19.27 -10.53 6.67
CA ILE A 186 -17.89 -10.05 6.75
C ILE A 186 -17.81 -8.57 6.37
N PHE A 187 -18.43 -8.18 5.26
CA PHE A 187 -18.27 -6.85 4.66
C PHE A 187 -19.42 -5.89 4.92
N GLY A 188 -20.47 -6.35 5.57
CA GLY A 188 -21.60 -5.51 5.90
C GLY A 188 -22.34 -5.02 4.68
N ALA A 189 -22.66 -3.74 4.69
CA ALA A 189 -23.41 -3.08 3.61
C ALA A 189 -22.54 -2.64 2.44
N LEU A 190 -21.22 -2.85 2.52
CA LEU A 190 -20.31 -2.47 1.44
C LEU A 190 -20.65 -3.20 0.16
N LYS A 191 -20.54 -2.48 -0.96
CA LYS A 191 -20.84 -3.03 -2.28
C LYS A 191 -19.67 -2.80 -3.23
N LEU A 192 -19.50 -3.71 -4.17
CA LEU A 192 -18.53 -3.57 -5.23
C LEU A 192 -18.90 -2.37 -6.10
N LYS A 193 -17.91 -1.53 -6.40
CA LYS A 193 -18.10 -0.30 -7.16
C LYS A 193 -17.74 -0.51 -8.63
N PRO A 194 -18.70 -0.28 -9.55
CA PRO A 194 -18.41 -0.51 -10.98
C PRO A 194 -17.19 0.24 -11.49
N ALA A 195 -17.03 1.52 -11.13
CA ALA A 195 -15.89 2.32 -11.62
C ALA A 195 -14.56 1.73 -11.18
N ARG A 196 -14.50 1.20 -9.96
CA ARG A 196 -13.26 0.62 -9.42
C ARG A 196 -12.90 -0.69 -10.12
N LEU A 197 -13.91 -1.53 -10.37
CA LEU A 197 -13.69 -2.79 -11.08
C LEU A 197 -13.32 -2.52 -12.55
N PHE A 198 -13.95 -1.53 -13.16
CA PHE A 198 -13.64 -1.12 -14.53
C PHE A 198 -12.18 -0.69 -14.67
N ALA A 199 -11.70 0.15 -13.74
CA ALA A 199 -10.31 0.60 -13.73
C ALA A 199 -9.34 -0.58 -13.54
N MET A 200 -9.71 -1.52 -12.68
CA MET A 200 -8.93 -2.74 -12.44
C MET A 200 -8.81 -3.57 -13.73
N ALA A 201 -9.93 -3.77 -14.42
CA ALA A 201 -9.94 -4.52 -15.69
C ALA A 201 -9.06 -3.84 -16.74
N ARG A 202 -9.21 -2.52 -16.88
CA ARG A 202 -8.46 -1.75 -17.88
C ARG A 202 -6.96 -1.83 -17.64
N SER A 203 -6.52 -1.70 -16.38
CA SER A 203 -5.09 -1.72 -16.07
C SER A 203 -4.46 -3.07 -16.38
N LYS A 204 -5.20 -4.17 -16.21
CA LYS A 204 -4.66 -5.50 -16.53
C LYS A 204 -4.36 -5.66 -18.02
N ALA A 205 -5.15 -5.04 -18.89
CA ALA A 205 -4.91 -5.09 -20.33
C ALA A 205 -3.62 -4.37 -20.72
N TYR A 206 -3.30 -3.27 -20.05
CA TYR A 206 -2.03 -2.57 -20.29
C TYR A 206 -0.83 -3.35 -19.73
N LEU A 207 -1.03 -4.07 -18.62
CA LEU A 207 0.07 -4.78 -17.96
C LEU A 207 0.51 -6.03 -18.71
N PHE A 208 -0.37 -6.59 -19.53
CA PHE A 208 -0.01 -7.74 -20.35
C PHE A 208 -0.70 -7.64 -21.70
N SER A 209 0.05 -7.18 -22.70
CA SER A 209 -0.51 -6.88 -24.04
C SER A 209 -1.00 -8.13 -24.77
N GLY A 210 -0.61 -9.32 -24.31
CA GLY A 210 -1.02 -10.58 -24.91
C GLY A 210 -2.42 -11.06 -24.51
N VAL A 211 -3.19 -10.26 -23.77
CA VAL A 211 -4.52 -10.66 -23.33
C VAL A 211 -5.56 -9.60 -23.68
N GLU A 212 -6.74 -10.05 -24.07
CA GLU A 212 -7.91 -9.21 -24.26
C GLU A 212 -8.74 -9.24 -22.99
N ILE A 213 -9.04 -8.07 -22.42
CA ILE A 213 -9.86 -7.97 -21.22
C ILE A 213 -11.24 -7.47 -21.63
N ARG A 214 -12.28 -8.22 -21.25
CA ARG A 214 -13.66 -7.90 -21.54
C ARG A 214 -14.38 -7.47 -20.27
N TRP A 215 -15.06 -6.34 -20.32
CA TRP A 215 -15.80 -5.78 -19.19
C TRP A 215 -17.29 -5.79 -19.48
N LYS A 216 -18.08 -6.28 -18.52
CA LYS A 216 -19.53 -6.19 -18.54
C LYS A 216 -20.05 -5.75 -17.19
N CYS A 217 -21.07 -4.90 -17.17
CA CYS A 217 -21.66 -4.43 -15.94
C CYS A 217 -23.17 -4.31 -16.08
N GLY A 218 -23.92 -4.97 -15.21
CA GLY A 218 -25.38 -4.90 -15.16
C GLY A 218 -25.89 -3.75 -14.31
N GLN A 219 -24.99 -2.94 -13.74
CA GLN A 219 -25.35 -1.80 -12.90
C GLN A 219 -24.98 -0.50 -13.62
N GLN A 220 -25.80 0.53 -13.44
CA GLN A 220 -25.46 1.85 -13.96
C GLN A 220 -24.75 2.65 -12.89
N ASP A 221 -23.61 3.26 -13.26
CA ASP A 221 -22.81 4.03 -12.33
C ASP A 221 -22.09 5.16 -13.08
N GLY A 222 -22.73 6.32 -13.13
CA GLY A 222 -22.16 7.50 -13.74
C GLY A 222 -21.65 7.26 -15.17
N ASP A 223 -20.39 7.57 -15.39
CA ASP A 223 -19.75 7.45 -16.69
C ASP A 223 -19.17 6.06 -16.98
N THR A 224 -19.25 5.13 -16.03
CA THR A 224 -18.70 3.78 -16.24
C THR A 224 -19.50 3.06 -17.34
N PRO A 225 -18.86 2.61 -18.42
CA PRO A 225 -19.60 1.92 -19.47
C PRO A 225 -20.08 0.56 -18.98
N GLN A 226 -21.19 0.07 -19.59
CA GLN A 226 -21.74 -1.22 -19.25
C GLN A 226 -21.07 -2.36 -20.04
N GLU A 227 -20.37 -2.04 -21.12
CA GLU A 227 -19.53 -2.99 -21.85
C GLU A 227 -18.31 -2.28 -22.39
N ALA A 228 -17.17 -2.98 -22.38
CA ALA A 228 -15.95 -2.50 -22.98
C ALA A 228 -15.02 -3.69 -23.25
N THR A 229 -14.15 -3.53 -24.23
CA THR A 229 -13.10 -4.50 -24.53
C THR A 229 -11.78 -3.76 -24.60
N PHE A 230 -10.78 -4.26 -23.89
CA PHE A 230 -9.46 -3.67 -23.81
C PHE A 230 -8.43 -4.63 -24.39
N HIS A 231 -7.57 -4.07 -25.25
CA HIS A 231 -6.42 -4.79 -25.79
C HIS A 231 -5.35 -3.77 -26.15
N UNK A 232 -4.43 -3.58 -25.45
CA UNK A 232 -3.71 -2.85 -25.63
C UNK A 232 -2.65 -3.24 -26.04
N PRO A 233 -2.21 -3.57 -27.34
CA PRO A 233 -0.97 -4.16 -27.86
C PRO A 233 0.29 -3.33 -27.64
N GLY A 234 0.16 -2.03 -27.49
CA GLY A 234 1.28 -1.15 -27.14
C GLY A 234 1.69 -1.17 -25.68
N GLY A 235 0.95 -1.89 -24.84
CA GLY A 235 1.33 -2.14 -23.46
C GLY A 235 1.54 -0.89 -22.62
N LEU A 236 2.66 -0.86 -21.90
CA LEU A 236 2.96 0.25 -20.98
C LEU A 236 3.19 1.58 -21.69
N SER A 237 3.70 1.58 -22.92
CA SER A 237 3.85 2.83 -23.69
C SER A 237 2.49 3.45 -23.99
N ASP A 238 1.50 2.63 -24.35
CA ASP A 238 0.12 3.12 -24.56
C ASP A 238 -0.47 3.64 -23.23
N TYR A 239 -0.23 2.93 -22.14
CA TYR A 239 -0.70 3.34 -20.82
C TYR A 239 -0.11 4.69 -20.44
N LEU A 240 1.20 4.86 -20.62
CA LEU A 240 1.87 6.11 -20.30
C LEU A 240 1.36 7.27 -21.17
N ASN A 241 1.17 7.04 -22.46
CA ASN A 241 0.65 8.05 -23.36
C ASN A 241 -0.76 8.49 -22.96
N GLU A 242 -1.59 7.57 -22.54
CA GLU A 242 -2.94 7.88 -22.03
C GLU A 242 -2.87 8.68 -20.72
N THR A 243 -1.98 8.30 -19.86
CA THR A 243 -1.77 9.01 -18.58
C THR A 243 -1.21 10.41 -18.78
N UNK A 244 -0.38 10.54 -19.58
CA UNK A 244 0.24 11.68 -19.83
C UNK A 244 -0.41 12.46 -20.84
N LYS A 245 -1.60 12.18 -21.27
CA LYS A 245 -2.37 12.92 -22.30
C LYS A 245 -2.67 14.34 -21.82
N GLY A 246 -2.46 15.28 -22.70
CA GLY A 246 -2.63 16.69 -22.36
C GLY A 246 -1.41 17.36 -21.73
N SER A 247 -0.38 16.60 -21.43
CA SER A 247 0.88 17.14 -20.92
C SER A 247 1.90 17.26 -22.03
N THR A 248 2.72 18.30 -21.98
CA THR A 248 3.86 18.44 -22.88
C THR A 248 4.98 17.53 -22.40
N THR A 249 5.52 16.70 -23.29
CA THR A 249 6.62 15.79 -22.94
C THR A 249 7.87 16.11 -23.76
N TYR A 250 9.03 15.74 -23.21
CA TYR A 250 10.31 16.00 -23.90
C TYR A 250 10.59 15.05 -25.06
N ALA A 251 9.96 13.90 -25.04
CA ALA A 251 10.08 12.99 -26.18
C ALA A 251 8.70 12.69 -26.76
N UNK A 252 8.69 12.56 -27.95
CA UNK A 252 7.52 12.27 -28.68
C UNK A 252 6.93 10.99 -28.32
N UNK A 253 7.69 9.92 -28.23
CA UNK A 253 7.42 8.65 -27.81
C UNK A 253 8.12 8.50 -26.57
N PRO A 254 7.51 7.76 -25.67
CA PRO A 254 8.21 7.38 -24.46
C PRO A 254 9.39 6.43 -24.73
N PHE A 255 10.38 6.47 -23.88
CA PHE A 255 11.36 5.39 -23.87
C PHE A 255 10.68 4.16 -23.31
N GLY A 256 10.35 3.23 -24.18
CA GLY A 256 9.67 1.99 -23.80
C GLY A 256 10.33 0.79 -24.44
N GLY A 257 10.13 -0.36 -23.81
CA GLY A 257 10.68 -1.58 -24.36
C GLY A 257 10.28 -2.79 -23.54
N THR A 258 10.62 -3.95 -24.08
CA THR A 258 10.42 -5.25 -23.44
C THR A 258 11.68 -6.08 -23.67
N VAL A 259 12.18 -6.69 -22.60
CA VAL A 259 13.34 -7.62 -22.70
C VAL A 259 12.96 -8.93 -22.03
N ASP A 260 13.08 -10.02 -22.78
CA ASP A 260 12.94 -11.38 -22.23
C ASP A 260 14.23 -11.72 -21.48
N PHE A 261 14.13 -12.11 -20.22
CA PHE A 261 15.30 -12.43 -19.40
C PHE A 261 16.05 -13.67 -19.90
N ARG A 262 15.44 -14.51 -20.69
CA ARG A 262 16.13 -15.66 -21.32
C ARG A 262 17.21 -15.22 -22.29
N GLU A 263 17.03 -14.11 -22.93
CA GLU A 263 18.04 -13.55 -23.84
C GLU A 263 19.29 -13.04 -23.13
N UNK A 264 19.03 -12.56 -21.94
CA UNK A 264 20.08 -11.88 -21.29
C UNK A 264 20.69 -12.62 -20.18
N PHE A 265 19.90 -13.49 -19.54
CA PHE A 265 20.33 -14.14 -18.30
C PHE A 265 20.07 -15.64 -18.26
N ASN A 266 19.50 -16.19 -19.30
CA ASN A 266 19.06 -17.60 -19.34
C ASN A 266 18.10 -17.91 -18.17
N ALA A 267 17.22 -16.97 -17.84
CA ALA A 267 16.24 -17.06 -16.76
C ALA A 267 14.85 -16.80 -17.32
N PRO A 268 13.80 -17.44 -16.77
CA PRO A 268 12.44 -17.14 -17.23
C PRO A 268 11.99 -15.76 -16.79
N GLY A 269 11.12 -15.16 -17.57
CA GLY A 269 10.54 -13.87 -17.25
C GLY A 269 10.94 -12.78 -18.21
N LYS A 270 10.51 -11.57 -17.88
CA LYS A 270 10.77 -10.40 -18.74
C LYS A 270 10.57 -9.13 -17.93
N VAL A 271 11.01 -8.01 -18.49
CA VAL A 271 10.68 -6.68 -17.99
C VAL A 271 10.14 -5.84 -19.14
N GLU A 272 9.11 -5.08 -18.85
CA GLU A 272 8.56 -4.06 -19.75
C GLU A 272 8.58 -2.73 -19.00
N TRP A 273 8.86 -1.65 -19.73
CA TRP A 273 8.91 -0.32 -19.12
C TRP A 273 8.47 0.75 -20.11
N ALA A 274 8.11 1.91 -19.58
CA ALA A 274 7.90 3.12 -20.36
C ALA A 274 8.20 4.30 -19.45
N ILE A 275 8.92 5.28 -19.96
CA ILE A 275 9.21 6.52 -19.24
C ILE A 275 9.23 7.69 -20.20
N ASN A 276 8.72 8.83 -19.73
CA ASN A 276 8.88 10.10 -20.42
C ASN A 276 9.00 11.19 -19.36
N TRP A 277 9.50 12.33 -19.74
CA TRP A 277 9.69 13.46 -18.85
C TRP A 277 8.82 14.62 -19.30
N THR A 278 8.32 15.38 -18.34
CA THR A 278 7.44 16.51 -18.62
C THR A 278 7.72 17.65 -17.63
N PRO A 279 7.72 18.91 -18.10
CA PRO A 279 7.74 20.05 -17.18
C PRO A 279 6.36 20.37 -16.60
N SER A 280 5.30 19.77 -17.15
CA SER A 280 3.91 20.18 -16.88
C SER A 280 3.32 19.61 -15.61
N ARG A 281 3.92 18.58 -15.03
CA ARG A 281 3.39 17.90 -13.86
C ARG A 281 4.50 17.21 -13.07
N ASP A 282 4.19 16.85 -11.84
CA ASP A 282 5.10 16.06 -11.03
C ASP A 282 5.27 14.67 -11.63
N GLY A 283 6.44 14.12 -11.45
CA GLY A 283 6.72 12.75 -11.88
C GLY A 283 6.04 11.71 -11.00
N PHE A 284 5.98 10.51 -11.52
CA PHE A 284 5.47 9.37 -10.77
C PHE A 284 6.17 8.11 -11.25
N ILE A 285 6.12 7.07 -10.42
CA ILE A 285 6.44 5.74 -10.86
C ILE A 285 5.37 4.78 -10.36
N GLN A 286 4.89 3.94 -11.26
CA GLN A 286 4.02 2.82 -10.93
C GLN A 286 4.74 1.56 -11.34
N SER A 287 4.91 0.63 -10.41
CA SER A 287 5.62 -0.60 -10.68
C SER A 287 4.77 -1.80 -10.36
N TYR A 288 5.06 -2.90 -11.05
CA TYR A 288 4.29 -4.14 -10.98
C TYR A 288 5.24 -5.32 -11.04
N CYS A 289 4.83 -6.40 -10.41
CA CYS A 289 5.52 -7.69 -10.54
C CYS A 289 4.48 -8.77 -10.75
N ASN A 290 4.62 -9.54 -11.84
CA ASN A 290 3.67 -10.59 -12.21
C ASN A 290 2.22 -10.06 -12.22
N THR A 291 2.04 -8.87 -12.78
CA THR A 291 0.82 -8.05 -12.90
C THR A 291 0.26 -7.52 -11.58
N ILE A 292 0.94 -7.74 -10.47
CA ILE A 292 0.50 -7.25 -9.16
C ILE A 292 1.14 -5.88 -8.90
N PRO A 293 0.35 -4.85 -8.55
CA PRO A 293 0.93 -3.54 -8.23
C PRO A 293 1.86 -3.61 -7.02
N THR A 294 2.98 -2.91 -7.10
CA THR A 294 3.92 -2.80 -6.00
C THR A 294 4.04 -1.32 -5.59
N PRO A 295 3.04 -0.79 -4.85
CA PRO A 295 3.02 0.65 -4.56
C PRO A 295 4.19 1.13 -3.71
N GLU A 296 4.86 0.25 -2.98
CA GLU A 296 6.06 0.60 -2.22
C GLU A 296 7.34 0.30 -3.00
N GLY A 297 7.23 -0.05 -4.27
CA GLY A 297 8.38 -0.26 -5.15
C GLY A 297 9.08 -1.58 -4.93
N GLY A 298 10.40 -1.52 -4.91
CA GLY A 298 11.22 -2.70 -4.69
C GLY A 298 12.43 -2.76 -5.60
N THR A 299 13.00 -3.95 -5.71
CA THR A 299 14.26 -4.15 -6.43
C THR A 299 14.15 -3.89 -7.93
N HIS A 300 12.97 -4.15 -8.53
CA HIS A 300 12.77 -3.86 -9.96
C HIS A 300 12.80 -2.34 -10.22
N GLU A 301 12.19 -1.53 -9.35
CA GLU A 301 12.28 -0.06 -9.46
C GLU A 301 13.72 0.41 -9.27
N ALA A 302 14.41 -0.15 -8.28
CA ALA A 302 15.79 0.25 -8.01
C ALA A 302 16.68 -0.01 -9.23
N GLY A 303 16.50 -1.17 -9.86
CA GLY A 303 17.25 -1.52 -11.08
C GLY A 303 16.92 -0.60 -12.23
N PHE A 304 15.64 -0.27 -12.40
CA PHE A 304 15.20 0.63 -13.46
C PHE A 304 15.84 2.02 -13.31
N TRP A 305 15.70 2.62 -12.13
CA TRP A 305 16.25 3.96 -11.91
C TRP A 305 17.77 3.97 -12.00
N SER A 306 18.43 2.90 -11.56
CA SER A 306 19.89 2.80 -11.70
C SER A 306 20.31 2.81 -13.17
N ALA A 307 19.56 2.07 -14.02
CA ALA A 307 19.84 2.05 -15.47
C ALA A 307 19.66 3.44 -16.10
N ILE A 308 18.56 4.11 -15.73
CA ILE A 308 18.27 5.45 -16.28
C ILE A 308 19.32 6.45 -15.82
N LEU A 309 19.69 6.45 -14.54
CA LEU A 309 20.68 7.38 -14.01
C LEU A 309 22.04 7.18 -14.68
N LYS A 310 22.49 5.94 -14.78
CA LYS A 310 23.79 5.63 -15.43
C LYS A 310 23.77 6.01 -16.90
N GLY A 311 22.64 5.78 -17.58
CA GLY A 311 22.49 6.13 -18.99
C GLY A 311 22.53 7.63 -19.23
N VAL A 312 21.84 8.41 -18.39
CA VAL A 312 21.84 9.88 -18.49
C VAL A 312 23.25 10.42 -18.23
N LYS A 313 23.94 9.93 -17.22
CA LYS A 313 25.30 10.37 -16.90
C LYS A 313 26.28 10.02 -18.04
N ALA A 314 26.18 8.82 -18.59
CA ALA A 314 27.03 8.40 -19.70
C ALA A 314 26.78 9.26 -20.94
N TYR A 315 25.52 9.56 -21.22
CA TYR A 315 25.17 10.44 -22.35
C TYR A 315 25.72 11.86 -22.14
N GLY A 316 25.61 12.38 -20.92
CA GLY A 316 26.18 13.69 -20.56
C GLY A 316 27.67 13.73 -20.79
N GLU A 317 28.38 12.69 -20.39
CA GLU A 317 29.82 12.57 -20.61
C GLU A 317 30.15 12.51 -22.11
N LEU A 318 29.35 11.76 -22.87
CA LEU A 318 29.54 11.61 -24.31
C LEU A 318 29.40 12.94 -25.05
N VAL A 319 28.45 13.80 -24.65
CA VAL A 319 28.24 15.11 -25.28
C VAL A 319 29.01 16.25 -24.62
N GLY A 320 29.85 15.94 -23.64
CA GLY A 320 30.70 16.92 -22.98
C GLY A 320 30.03 17.80 -21.94
N ASN A 321 28.86 17.37 -21.43
CA ASN A 321 28.16 18.12 -20.39
C ASN A 321 28.59 17.63 -19.01
N LYS A 322 29.53 18.36 -18.40
CA LYS A 322 30.10 17.99 -17.11
C LYS A 322 29.11 18.08 -15.95
N LYS A 323 28.06 18.88 -16.11
CA LYS A 323 27.04 19.06 -15.07
C LYS A 323 26.16 17.81 -14.89
N ALA A 324 26.16 16.92 -15.88
CA ALA A 324 25.38 15.68 -15.81
C ALA A 324 25.80 14.80 -14.62
N GLY A 325 27.06 14.92 -14.16
CA GLY A 325 27.53 14.16 -12.99
C GLY A 325 26.83 14.49 -11.70
N THR A 326 26.18 15.65 -11.61
CA THR A 326 25.44 16.06 -10.41
C THR A 326 24.01 15.53 -10.36
N ILE A 327 23.51 14.93 -11.44
CA ILE A 327 22.15 14.39 -11.48
C ILE A 327 22.02 13.21 -10.52
N THR A 328 20.93 13.18 -9.75
CA THR A 328 20.63 12.10 -8.83
C THR A 328 19.28 11.44 -9.20
N ARG A 329 19.00 10.32 -8.57
CA ARG A 329 17.70 9.64 -8.73
C ARG A 329 16.53 10.59 -8.46
N ASP A 330 16.63 11.45 -7.46
CA ASP A 330 15.57 12.41 -7.13
C ASP A 330 15.27 13.35 -8.29
N ASP A 331 16.31 13.77 -9.02
CA ASP A 331 16.13 14.64 -10.18
C ASP A 331 15.38 13.92 -11.30
N LEU A 332 15.68 12.64 -11.50
CA LEU A 332 15.00 11.82 -12.50
C LEU A 332 13.50 11.69 -12.21
N ILE A 333 13.18 11.47 -10.95
CA ILE A 333 11.80 11.21 -10.50
C ILE A 333 10.95 12.49 -10.61
N THR A 334 11.53 13.66 -10.37
CA THR A 334 10.79 14.93 -10.28
C THR A 334 10.23 15.35 -11.63
N GLY A 335 9.88 14.89 -12.52
CA GLY A 335 9.28 15.16 -13.81
C GLY A 335 9.27 13.90 -14.67
N GLY A 336 9.85 12.83 -14.14
CA GLY A 336 9.86 11.56 -14.83
C GLY A 336 8.59 10.76 -14.52
N CYS A 337 7.88 10.39 -15.58
CA CYS A 337 6.66 9.61 -15.47
C CYS A 337 6.97 8.21 -15.98
N ALA A 338 6.99 7.23 -15.09
CA ALA A 338 7.50 5.90 -15.39
C ALA A 338 6.54 4.79 -15.00
N LEU A 339 6.52 3.76 -15.83
CA LEU A 339 5.83 2.50 -15.57
C LEU A 339 6.84 1.37 -15.74
N VAL A 340 6.89 0.45 -14.78
CA VAL A 340 7.79 -0.69 -14.83
C VAL A 340 7.02 -1.95 -14.46
N SER A 341 7.07 -2.96 -15.30
CA SER A 341 6.40 -4.23 -15.03
C SER A 341 7.40 -5.36 -15.27
N CYS A 342 7.72 -6.11 -14.22
CA CYS A 342 8.57 -7.26 -14.39
C CYS A 342 7.77 -8.55 -14.14
N PHE A 343 8.21 -9.60 -14.83
CA PHE A 343 7.66 -10.95 -14.69
C PHE A 343 8.84 -11.83 -14.33
N ILE A 344 8.80 -12.40 -13.13
CA ILE A 344 9.89 -13.24 -12.64
C ILE A 344 9.34 -14.49 -11.99
N ARG A 345 10.15 -15.54 -12.03
CA ARG A 345 9.83 -16.81 -11.39
C ARG A 345 10.04 -16.67 -9.88
N GLU A 346 9.06 -17.11 -9.12
CA GLU A 346 9.14 -17.14 -7.65
C GLU A 346 9.56 -15.79 -7.04
N PRO A 347 8.81 -14.72 -7.29
CA PRO A 347 9.18 -13.43 -6.67
C PRO A 347 9.03 -13.47 -5.15
N GLU A 348 9.88 -12.71 -4.47
CA GLU A 348 9.80 -12.52 -3.02
C GLU A 348 9.22 -11.14 -2.75
N PHE A 349 8.12 -11.10 -2.02
CA PHE A 349 7.47 -9.84 -1.66
C PHE A 349 7.60 -9.60 -0.16
N VAL A 350 7.58 -8.33 0.23
CA VAL A 350 7.44 -7.95 1.62
C VAL A 350 5.94 -7.96 1.95
N GLY A 351 5.55 -8.84 2.87
CA GLY A 351 4.18 -8.92 3.36
C GLY A 351 3.19 -9.64 2.44
N GLN A 352 2.04 -9.94 2.98
CA GLN A 352 0.96 -10.65 2.28
C GLN A 352 0.32 -9.79 1.20
N THR A 353 0.29 -8.48 1.37
CA THR A 353 -0.30 -7.56 0.39
C THR A 353 0.56 -7.38 -0.87
N LYS A 354 1.81 -7.86 -0.81
CA LYS A 354 2.73 -7.84 -1.95
C LYS A 354 3.06 -6.41 -2.44
N ASP A 355 3.11 -5.47 -1.51
CA ASP A 355 3.30 -4.05 -1.84
C ASP A 355 4.71 -3.70 -2.28
N ARG A 356 5.69 -4.55 -1.98
CA ARG A 356 7.08 -4.28 -2.31
C ARG A 356 7.79 -5.56 -2.76
N LEU A 357 8.51 -5.48 -3.87
CA LEU A 357 9.30 -6.61 -4.38
C LEU A 357 10.68 -6.62 -3.69
N ALA A 358 11.04 -7.79 -3.15
CA ALA A 358 12.31 -7.96 -2.42
C ALA A 358 13.31 -8.87 -3.13
N THR A 359 12.97 -9.44 -4.29
CA THR A 359 13.84 -10.36 -5.03
C THR A 359 15.15 -9.65 -5.41
N VAL A 360 16.26 -10.13 -4.87
CA VAL A 360 17.56 -9.46 -5.02
C VAL A 360 18.00 -9.42 -6.49
N ASP A 361 17.89 -10.54 -7.20
CA ASP A 361 18.33 -10.61 -8.61
C ASP A 361 17.54 -9.71 -9.55
N ALA A 362 16.33 -9.31 -9.18
CA ALA A 362 15.51 -8.45 -10.04
C ALA A 362 16.19 -7.10 -10.31
N GLN A 363 16.90 -6.56 -9.33
CA GLN A 363 17.59 -5.29 -9.51
C GLN A 363 18.63 -5.36 -10.63
N ARG A 364 19.48 -6.38 -10.57
CA ARG A 364 20.52 -6.59 -11.59
C ARG A 364 19.92 -6.88 -12.96
N MET A 365 18.92 -7.75 -13.00
CA MET A 365 18.30 -8.16 -14.26
C MET A 365 17.60 -7.00 -14.96
N VAL A 366 16.82 -6.21 -14.20
CA VAL A 366 16.14 -5.04 -14.77
C VAL A 366 17.15 -3.99 -15.21
N GLU A 367 18.14 -3.70 -14.38
CA GLU A 367 19.16 -2.70 -14.73
C GLU A 367 19.86 -3.05 -16.04
N ASN A 368 20.32 -4.29 -16.17
CA ASN A 368 21.05 -4.72 -17.37
C ASN A 368 20.14 -4.74 -18.60
N ALA A 369 18.88 -5.16 -18.42
CA ALA A 369 17.92 -5.20 -19.53
C ALA A 369 17.62 -3.79 -20.09
N VAL A 370 17.44 -2.82 -19.19
CA VAL A 370 17.04 -1.46 -19.58
C VAL A 370 18.22 -0.65 -20.11
N ARG A 371 19.42 -0.85 -19.55
CA ARG A 371 20.56 0.03 -19.77
C ARG A 371 20.96 0.14 -21.25
N ASP A 372 21.13 -0.97 -21.94
CA ASP A 372 21.57 -0.95 -23.34
C ASP A 372 20.49 -0.32 -24.24
N HIS A 373 19.23 -0.63 -23.97
CA HIS A 373 18.12 -0.03 -24.73
C HIS A 373 18.07 1.48 -24.53
N PHE A 374 18.34 1.94 -23.31
CA PHE A 374 18.33 3.38 -23.03
C PHE A 374 19.46 4.12 -23.71
N ASP A 375 20.67 3.54 -23.68
CA ASP A 375 21.82 4.13 -24.39
C ASP A 375 21.50 4.26 -25.88
N ASN A 376 20.91 3.23 -26.47
CA ASN A 376 20.54 3.24 -27.89
C ASN A 376 19.42 4.27 -28.17
N TRP A 377 18.44 4.36 -27.28
CA TRP A 377 17.35 5.31 -27.44
C TRP A 377 17.83 6.77 -27.41
N LEU A 378 18.75 7.09 -26.48
CA LEU A 378 19.33 8.42 -26.39
C LEU A 378 20.16 8.75 -27.66
N ALA A 379 20.90 7.77 -28.15
CA ALA A 379 21.72 7.95 -29.36
C ALA A 379 20.87 8.11 -30.63
N ALA A 380 19.69 7.46 -30.67
CA ALA A 380 18.82 7.47 -31.85
C ALA A 380 18.04 8.79 -31.99
N ASP A 381 17.79 9.51 -30.91
CA ASP A 381 17.04 10.76 -30.90
C ASP A 381 17.78 11.78 -30.04
N THR A 382 18.82 12.37 -30.63
CA THR A 382 19.69 13.30 -29.92
C THR A 382 18.98 14.60 -29.56
N LYS A 383 17.93 14.98 -30.25
CA LYS A 383 17.13 16.15 -29.90
C LYS A 383 16.39 15.94 -28.59
N SER A 384 15.67 14.82 -28.47
CA SER A 384 14.98 14.48 -27.23
C SER A 384 15.97 14.22 -26.09
N ALA A 385 17.05 13.51 -26.38
CA ALA A 385 18.09 13.23 -25.38
C ALA A 385 18.71 14.52 -24.82
N GLY A 386 19.00 15.48 -25.69
CA GLY A 386 19.53 16.78 -25.29
C GLY A 386 18.53 17.55 -24.44
N ALA A 387 17.25 17.56 -24.81
CA ALA A 387 16.23 18.26 -24.07
C ALA A 387 16.03 17.64 -22.66
N ILE A 388 16.03 16.31 -22.59
CA ILE A 388 15.93 15.60 -21.31
C ILE A 388 17.14 15.89 -20.43
N LEU A 389 18.34 15.81 -21.01
CA LEU A 389 19.58 16.09 -20.27
C LEU A 389 19.56 17.51 -19.72
N ASP A 390 19.20 18.50 -20.54
CA ASP A 390 19.14 19.90 -20.11
C ASP A 390 18.12 20.08 -18.99
N PHE A 391 16.98 19.45 -19.09
CA PHE A 391 15.95 19.48 -18.05
C PHE A 391 16.47 18.90 -16.73
N LEU A 392 17.13 17.74 -16.79
CA LEU A 392 17.63 17.07 -15.59
C LEU A 392 18.80 17.84 -14.95
N VAL A 393 19.69 18.42 -15.77
CA VAL A 393 20.78 19.26 -15.27
C VAL A 393 20.20 20.48 -14.56
N LEU A 394 19.19 21.11 -15.15
CA LEU A 394 18.53 22.26 -14.55
C LEU A 394 17.89 21.87 -13.21
N ARG A 395 17.25 20.72 -13.15
CA ARG A 395 16.67 20.18 -11.89
C ARG A 395 17.74 19.96 -10.84
N ALA A 396 18.87 19.38 -11.22
CA ALA A 396 19.98 19.13 -10.30
C ALA A 396 20.56 20.43 -9.77
N GLU A 397 20.76 21.42 -10.63
CA GLU A 397 21.26 22.73 -10.24
C GLU A 397 20.29 23.42 -9.28
N GLU A 398 19.00 23.35 -9.58
CA GLU A 398 17.95 23.94 -8.75
C GLU A 398 17.90 23.26 -7.37
N ARG A 399 18.00 21.93 -7.34
CA ARG A 399 18.02 21.16 -6.09
C ARG A 399 19.22 21.57 -5.21
N LEU A 400 20.39 21.68 -5.82
CA LEU A 400 21.61 22.07 -5.09
C LEU A 400 21.53 23.51 -4.60
N ARG A 401 20.99 24.42 -5.42
CA ARG A 401 20.81 25.82 -5.02
C ARG A 401 19.82 25.94 -3.86
N ARG A 402 18.70 25.24 -3.92
CA ARG A 402 17.69 25.27 -2.86
C ARG A 402 18.22 24.66 -1.57
N ARG A 403 19.01 23.60 -1.67
CA ARG A 403 19.64 22.98 -0.51
C ARG A 403 20.56 23.98 0.20
N GLN A 404 21.37 24.72 -0.56
CA GLN A 404 22.26 25.72 -0.02
C GLN A 404 21.48 26.88 0.62
N GLU A 405 20.44 27.38 -0.06
CA GLU A 405 19.58 28.44 0.47
C GLU A 405 18.90 28.00 1.75
N LYS A 406 18.44 26.76 1.79
CA LYS A 406 17.76 26.20 2.95
C LYS A 406 18.68 26.10 4.17
N GLU A 407 19.89 25.66 3.97
CA GLU A 407 20.89 25.62 5.05
C GLU A 407 21.12 27.02 5.62
N THR A 408 21.22 28.00 4.73
CA THR A 408 21.39 29.41 5.12
C THR A 408 20.15 29.90 5.85
N ALA A 409 18.97 29.62 5.35
CA ALA A 409 17.69 30.03 5.96
C ALA A 409 17.48 29.41 7.33
N ARG A 410 17.85 28.14 7.51
CA ARG A 410 17.76 27.46 8.81
C ARG A 410 18.64 28.12 9.83
N LYS A 411 19.88 28.43 9.45
CA LYS A 411 20.82 29.13 10.32
C LYS A 411 20.31 30.53 10.67
N THR A 412 19.79 31.25 9.67
CA THR A 412 19.27 32.61 9.84
C THR A 412 18.02 32.61 10.73
N ALA A 413 17.09 31.68 10.51
CA ALA A 413 15.88 31.58 11.30
C ALA A 413 16.19 31.31 12.77
N THR A 414 17.16 30.44 13.03
CA THR A 414 17.61 30.13 14.39
C THR A 414 18.17 31.37 15.06
N LYS A 415 19.02 32.13 14.33
CA LYS A 415 19.63 33.35 14.84
C LYS A 415 18.62 34.45 15.10
N LYS A 416 17.63 34.59 14.23
CA LYS A 416 16.67 35.69 14.26
C LYS A 416 15.40 35.35 15.06
N LEU A 417 15.37 34.19 15.69
CA LEU A 417 14.21 33.73 16.48
C LEU A 417 12.89 33.73 15.68
N ARG A 418 12.98 33.35 14.42
CA ARG A 418 11.78 33.20 13.55
C ARG A 418 10.96 31.96 13.87
N LEU A 419 11.54 31.05 14.62
CA LEU A 419 10.90 29.79 14.96
C LEU A 419 9.92 29.99 16.11
N PRO A 420 8.85 29.18 16.19
CA PRO A 420 7.91 29.29 17.31
C PRO A 420 8.62 29.11 18.65
N GLY A 421 8.24 29.89 19.64
CA GLY A 421 8.84 29.82 20.97
C GLY A 421 8.67 28.47 21.64
N LYS A 422 7.62 27.74 21.31
CA LYS A 422 7.36 26.42 21.90
C LYS A 422 8.11 25.28 21.22
N LEU A 423 8.76 25.54 20.09
CA LEU A 423 9.54 24.53 19.38
C LEU A 423 10.85 24.28 20.13
N THR A 424 11.10 23.01 20.48
CA THR A 424 12.41 22.58 20.98
C THR A 424 13.16 21.98 19.79
N ASP A 425 13.97 22.80 19.13
CA ASP A 425 14.64 22.41 17.89
C ASP A 425 15.87 21.54 18.16
N CYS A 426 16.30 20.81 17.14
CA CYS A 426 17.53 20.05 17.17
C CYS A 426 18.70 20.93 16.74
N THR A 427 19.92 20.50 17.04
CA THR A 427 21.10 21.29 16.75
C THR A 427 21.65 21.09 15.34
N SER A 428 21.22 20.05 14.64
CA SER A 428 21.71 19.77 13.28
C SER A 428 21.40 20.93 12.34
N LYS A 429 22.36 21.26 11.50
CA LYS A 429 22.25 22.37 10.55
C LYS A 429 21.70 21.92 9.19
N THR A 430 21.59 20.61 8.97
CA THR A 430 21.06 20.06 7.73
C THR A 430 19.77 19.28 8.00
N ARG A 431 18.96 19.08 6.96
CA ARG A 431 17.71 18.32 7.07
C ARG A 431 17.96 16.82 7.23
N GLU A 432 19.01 16.32 6.61
CA GLU A 432 19.27 14.88 6.51
C GLU A 432 19.30 14.22 7.89
N GLY A 433 18.46 13.21 8.07
CA GLY A 433 18.39 12.44 9.31
C GLY A 433 17.66 13.12 10.45
N THR A 434 17.12 14.33 10.26
CA THR A 434 16.42 15.04 11.32
C THR A 434 14.95 14.64 11.40
N GLU A 435 14.38 14.75 12.59
CA GLU A 435 13.00 14.33 12.87
C GLU A 435 12.31 15.39 13.73
N LEU A 436 11.08 15.73 13.36
CA LEU A 436 10.21 16.58 14.17
C LEU A 436 9.09 15.73 14.75
N PHE A 437 8.96 15.73 16.07
CA PHE A 437 7.86 15.07 16.77
C PHE A 437 6.81 16.12 17.11
N ILE A 438 5.59 15.94 16.60
CA ILE A 438 4.44 16.78 16.93
C ILE A 438 3.70 16.07 18.06
N VAL A 439 3.60 16.71 19.21
CA VAL A 439 3.03 16.09 20.42
C VAL A 439 1.86 16.92 20.93
N GLU A 440 1.00 16.28 21.71
CA GLU A 440 -0.15 16.88 22.33
C GLU A 440 0.23 17.45 23.71
N GLY A 441 0.13 18.77 23.82
CA GLY A 441 0.24 19.44 25.09
C GLY A 441 1.65 19.47 25.71
N ASP A 442 1.74 20.06 26.89
CA ASP A 442 3.00 20.29 27.56
C ASP A 442 3.50 19.06 28.35
N SER A 443 2.60 18.19 28.77
CA SER A 443 2.96 17.00 29.58
C SER A 443 3.78 16.01 28.76
N ALA A 444 3.34 15.71 27.54
CA ALA A 444 4.12 14.88 26.62
C ALA A 444 5.40 15.58 26.18
N GLY A 445 5.37 16.91 26.10
CA GLY A 445 6.53 17.72 25.79
C GLY A 445 7.66 17.57 26.77
N GLY A 446 7.35 17.45 28.08
CA GLY A 446 8.35 17.29 29.12
C GLY A 446 9.13 15.99 29.00
N SER A 447 8.42 14.86 28.87
CA SER A 447 9.04 13.55 28.68
C SER A 447 9.79 13.48 27.33
N GLY A 448 9.19 14.06 26.28
CA GLY A 448 9.79 14.09 24.96
C GLY A 448 11.12 14.85 24.92
N LYS A 449 11.19 15.97 25.62
CA LYS A 449 12.44 16.75 25.71
C LYS A 449 13.57 15.92 26.32
N GLY A 450 13.27 15.13 27.35
CA GLY A 450 14.26 14.27 27.97
C GLY A 450 14.61 13.03 27.14
N ALA A 451 13.66 12.57 26.33
CA ALA A 451 13.81 11.32 25.55
C ALA A 451 14.52 11.54 24.20
N ARG A 452 14.45 12.75 23.65
CA ARG A 452 14.94 13.02 22.30
C ARG A 452 16.46 13.04 22.19
N ASN A 453 16.94 12.77 21.00
CA ASN A 453 18.35 13.03 20.65
C ASN A 453 18.44 14.50 20.26
N ARG A 454 19.20 15.28 21.04
CA ARG A 454 19.29 16.73 20.86
C ARG A 454 19.90 17.14 19.53
N VAL A 455 20.69 16.27 18.93
CA VAL A 455 21.35 16.59 17.65
C VAL A 455 20.36 16.59 16.51
N ASN A 456 19.51 15.55 16.41
CA ASN A 456 18.69 15.36 15.21
C ASN A 456 17.19 15.20 15.48
N GLN A 457 16.73 15.37 16.72
CA GLN A 457 15.30 15.26 17.01
C GLN A 457 14.78 16.55 17.64
N ALA A 458 13.69 17.06 17.09
CA ALA A 458 13.02 18.27 17.55
C ALA A 458 11.61 17.93 18.02
N LEU A 459 11.03 18.79 18.85
CA LEU A 459 9.74 18.57 19.46
C LEU A 459 8.89 19.82 19.35
N LEU A 460 7.65 19.68 18.88
CA LEU A 460 6.67 20.77 18.78
C LEU A 460 5.39 20.36 19.51
N PRO A 461 5.11 20.93 20.70
CA PRO A 461 3.83 20.67 21.35
C PRO A 461 2.73 21.53 20.77
N LEU A 462 1.55 20.94 20.56
CA LEU A 462 0.35 21.66 20.11
C LEU A 462 -0.66 21.73 21.25
N LYS A 463 -1.34 22.85 21.37
CA LYS A 463 -2.38 23.04 22.39
C LYS A 463 -3.72 22.54 21.85
N GLY A 464 -4.13 21.38 22.33
CA GLY A 464 -5.43 20.81 21.98
C GLY A 464 -5.56 20.44 20.52
N LYS A 465 -6.79 20.39 20.08
CA LYS A 465 -7.15 20.01 18.72
C LYS A 465 -6.95 21.17 17.76
N ILE A 466 -6.26 20.93 16.66
CA ILE A 466 -6.09 21.97 15.64
C ILE A 466 -7.40 22.18 14.88
N LEU A 467 -7.46 23.28 14.14
CA LEU A 467 -8.60 23.57 13.28
C LEU A 467 -8.79 22.49 12.23
N ASN A 468 -10.04 22.05 12.04
CA ASN A 468 -10.36 21.12 10.95
C ASN A 468 -10.38 21.93 9.65
N VAL A 469 -9.36 21.72 8.82
CA VAL A 469 -9.14 22.55 7.64
C VAL A 469 -10.20 22.38 6.57
N LEU A 470 -10.88 21.22 6.52
CA LEU A 470 -11.97 21.02 5.57
C LEU A 470 -13.22 21.79 5.93
N GLY A 471 -13.40 22.09 7.23
CA GLY A 471 -14.56 22.85 7.69
C GLY A 471 -14.34 24.34 7.80
N ALA A 472 -13.12 24.80 7.58
CA ALA A 472 -12.76 26.19 7.87
C ALA A 472 -12.64 27.04 6.61
N ALA A 473 -12.99 28.33 6.74
CA ALA A 473 -12.70 29.30 5.69
C ALA A 473 -11.20 29.55 5.60
N SER A 474 -10.71 29.89 4.42
CA SER A 474 -9.28 30.12 4.19
C SER A 474 -8.67 31.19 5.09
N GLY A 475 -9.44 32.21 5.43
CA GLY A 475 -8.97 33.25 6.34
C GLY A 475 -8.69 32.73 7.75
N LYS A 476 -9.50 31.80 8.24
CA LYS A 476 -9.29 31.19 9.56
C LYS A 476 -8.04 30.31 9.58
N LEU A 477 -7.76 29.67 8.46
CA LEU A 477 -6.56 28.85 8.31
C LEU A 477 -5.30 29.70 8.51
N ASN A 478 -5.25 30.84 7.86
CA ASN A 478 -4.07 31.72 7.89
C ASN A 478 -3.88 32.42 9.25
N THR A 479 -4.93 32.53 10.05
CA THR A 479 -4.86 33.22 11.35
C THR A 479 -4.79 32.27 12.54
N ASN A 480 -4.89 30.96 12.32
CA ASN A 480 -4.85 29.99 13.41
C ASN A 480 -3.41 29.86 13.94
N ALA A 481 -3.25 30.09 15.24
CA ALA A 481 -1.94 30.14 15.87
C ALA A 481 -1.21 28.78 15.81
N GLU A 482 -1.93 27.68 16.05
CA GLU A 482 -1.32 26.34 16.05
C GLU A 482 -0.87 25.94 14.64
N ILE A 483 -1.67 26.25 13.62
CA ILE A 483 -1.31 25.99 12.24
C ILE A 483 -0.11 26.84 11.82
N ASN A 484 -0.10 28.11 12.20
CA ASN A 484 1.02 29.00 11.91
C ASN A 484 2.32 28.50 12.56
N ASP A 485 2.25 28.08 13.82
CA ASP A 485 3.41 27.52 14.52
C ASP A 485 3.94 26.26 13.80
N LEU A 486 3.02 25.42 13.36
CA LEU A 486 3.39 24.20 12.64
C LEU A 486 4.06 24.54 11.30
N CYS A 487 3.53 25.47 10.54
CA CYS A 487 4.12 25.90 9.27
C CYS A 487 5.49 26.53 9.48
N GLU A 488 5.66 27.36 10.51
CA GLU A 488 6.95 27.99 10.82
C GLU A 488 7.98 26.95 11.25
N ALA A 489 7.58 25.97 12.07
CA ALA A 489 8.48 24.91 12.51
C ALA A 489 8.96 24.05 11.34
N LEU A 490 8.05 23.75 10.40
CA LEU A 490 8.38 22.95 9.22
C LEU A 490 9.18 23.73 8.18
N GLY A 491 9.01 25.06 8.15
CA GLY A 491 9.72 25.92 7.21
C GLY A 491 9.15 25.97 5.82
N VAL A 492 7.96 25.40 5.63
CA VAL A 492 7.28 25.34 4.33
C VAL A 492 6.04 26.23 4.37
N GLY A 493 5.55 26.62 3.21
CA GLY A 493 4.23 27.24 3.10
C GLY A 493 3.14 26.18 3.11
N MET A 494 1.90 26.58 2.89
CA MET A 494 0.80 25.63 2.76
C MET A 494 -0.03 25.95 1.52
N GLY A 495 -0.77 24.96 1.05
CA GLY A 495 -1.56 25.07 -0.17
C GLY A 495 -0.69 25.35 -1.38
N THR A 496 -1.01 26.37 -2.13
CA THR A 496 -0.25 26.74 -3.33
C THR A 496 1.16 27.27 -3.02
N LYS A 497 1.39 27.72 -1.79
CA LYS A 497 2.69 28.26 -1.35
C LYS A 497 3.63 27.18 -0.83
N PHE A 498 3.16 25.94 -0.73
CA PHE A 498 3.97 24.85 -0.19
C PHE A 498 5.15 24.56 -1.10
N ASN A 499 6.34 24.46 -0.50
CA ASN A 499 7.56 24.08 -1.22
C ASN A 499 8.28 23.00 -0.41
N LEU A 500 8.27 21.78 -0.94
CA LEU A 500 8.87 20.62 -0.28
C LEU A 500 10.36 20.80 -0.02
N ASP A 501 11.07 21.50 -0.91
CA ASP A 501 12.50 21.73 -0.76
C ASP A 501 12.83 22.57 0.47
N ASP A 502 11.89 23.34 0.99
CA ASP A 502 12.09 24.16 2.19
C ASP A 502 11.84 23.40 3.49
N LEU A 503 11.41 22.15 3.43
CA LEU A 503 11.13 21.33 4.60
C LEU A 503 12.37 21.21 5.49
N ARG A 504 12.21 21.53 6.78
CA ARG A 504 13.34 21.61 7.71
C ARG A 504 13.73 20.25 8.30
N TYR A 505 12.86 19.24 8.21
CA TYR A 505 13.09 17.93 8.81
C TYR A 505 12.86 16.81 7.80
N ASP A 506 13.62 15.73 7.93
CA ASP A 506 13.47 14.56 7.07
C ASP A 506 12.20 13.76 7.39
N LYS A 507 11.90 13.64 8.68
CA LYS A 507 10.70 12.93 9.13
C LYS A 507 9.85 13.85 9.99
N ILE A 508 8.55 13.83 9.71
CA ILE A 508 7.55 14.54 10.52
C ILE A 508 6.73 13.43 11.17
N ILE A 509 6.77 13.36 12.49
CA ILE A 509 6.20 12.24 13.24
C ILE A 509 5.10 12.75 14.15
N ILE A 510 3.87 12.29 13.92
CA ILE A 510 2.73 12.61 14.78
C ILE A 510 2.78 11.64 15.96
N MET A 511 2.94 12.18 17.17
CA MET A 511 3.08 11.41 18.38
C MET A 511 2.03 11.88 19.38
N THR A 512 0.84 11.26 19.33
CA THR A 512 -0.30 11.61 20.17
C THR A 512 -0.61 10.48 21.13
N ASP A 513 -1.42 10.78 22.15
CA ASP A 513 -1.86 9.80 23.13
C ASP A 513 -2.62 8.66 22.44
N ALA A 514 -2.63 7.48 23.06
CA ALA A 514 -3.29 6.30 22.51
C ALA A 514 -4.80 6.27 22.82
N ASP A 515 -5.38 7.39 23.21
CA ASP A 515 -6.81 7.49 23.52
C ASP A 515 -7.60 8.09 22.35
N VAL A 516 -8.91 8.23 22.55
CA VAL A 516 -9.83 8.75 21.53
C VAL A 516 -9.46 10.18 21.11
N ASP A 517 -9.10 11.03 22.08
CA ASP A 517 -8.71 12.42 21.78
C ASP A 517 -7.40 12.46 21.00
N GLY A 518 -6.45 11.61 21.33
CA GLY A 518 -5.19 11.51 20.58
C GLY A 518 -5.42 11.06 19.13
N ALA A 519 -6.31 10.08 18.94
CA ALA A 519 -6.69 9.64 17.60
C ALA A 519 -7.34 10.77 16.80
N HIS A 520 -8.19 11.57 17.43
CA HIS A 520 -8.82 12.71 16.78
C HIS A 520 -7.79 13.78 16.38
N ILE A 521 -6.84 14.05 17.27
CA ILE A 521 -5.77 15.03 16.98
C ILE A 521 -4.93 14.53 15.80
N ALA A 522 -4.59 13.25 15.78
CA ALA A 522 -3.85 12.67 14.66
C ALA A 522 -4.64 12.78 13.36
N ALA A 523 -5.94 12.51 13.40
CA ALA A 523 -6.81 12.62 12.21
C ALA A 523 -6.86 14.05 11.70
N LEU A 524 -6.96 15.04 12.58
CA LEU A 524 -6.97 16.45 12.19
C LEU A 524 -5.63 16.86 11.55
N LEU A 525 -4.52 16.38 12.13
CA LEU A 525 -3.18 16.64 11.56
C LEU A 525 -3.01 15.98 10.20
N MET A 526 -3.44 14.73 10.05
CA MET A 526 -3.35 14.05 8.77
C MET A 526 -4.21 14.74 7.70
N THR A 527 -5.39 15.22 8.09
CA THR A 527 -6.26 16.00 7.19
C THR A 527 -5.55 17.28 6.73
N PHE A 528 -4.93 17.97 7.67
CA PHE A 528 -4.17 19.18 7.36
C PHE A 528 -3.03 18.88 6.39
N PHE A 529 -2.22 17.89 6.67
CA PHE A 529 -1.09 17.54 5.79
C PHE A 529 -1.56 17.06 4.42
N TYR A 530 -2.64 16.27 4.39
CA TYR A 530 -3.18 15.78 3.12
C TYR A 530 -3.70 16.92 2.24
N THR A 531 -4.40 17.91 2.83
CA THR A 531 -5.01 18.98 2.04
C THR A 531 -4.05 20.12 1.73
N GLN A 532 -3.13 20.44 2.64
CA GLN A 532 -2.27 21.62 2.52
C GLN A 532 -0.81 21.32 2.19
N MET A 533 -0.35 20.09 2.42
CA MET A 533 1.06 19.71 2.25
C MET A 533 1.17 18.31 1.62
N ARG A 534 0.36 18.02 0.62
CA ARG A 534 0.29 16.70 -0.01
C ARG A 534 1.66 16.17 -0.49
N PRO A 535 2.52 16.99 -1.13
CA PRO A 535 3.81 16.47 -1.59
C PRO A 535 4.71 15.93 -0.47
N MET A 536 4.54 16.41 0.76
CA MET A 536 5.27 15.89 1.91
C MET A 536 4.91 14.42 2.19
N ILE A 537 3.63 14.08 2.06
CA ILE A 537 3.16 12.70 2.21
C ILE A 537 3.67 11.85 1.05
N ASP A 538 3.52 12.34 -0.17
CA ASP A 538 3.92 11.59 -1.37
C ASP A 538 5.43 11.29 -1.39
N ALA A 539 6.23 12.18 -0.83
CA ALA A 539 7.69 12.00 -0.75
C ALA A 539 8.12 11.12 0.45
N GLY A 540 7.16 10.69 1.27
CA GLY A 540 7.44 9.76 2.36
C GLY A 540 7.98 10.38 3.64
N HIS A 541 7.66 11.65 3.91
CA HIS A 541 8.16 12.35 5.09
C HIS A 541 7.25 12.25 6.32
N LEU A 542 5.98 11.87 6.16
CA LEU A 542 5.00 11.88 7.26
C LEU A 542 4.84 10.50 7.88
N TYR A 543 4.92 10.43 9.20
CA TYR A 543 4.85 9.19 9.97
C TYR A 543 3.93 9.34 11.17
N LEU A 544 3.40 8.22 11.65
CA LEU A 544 2.70 8.11 12.93
C LEU A 544 3.58 7.31 13.88
N ALA A 545 3.73 7.80 15.10
CA ALA A 545 4.40 7.05 16.16
C ALA A 545 3.48 5.97 16.70
N CYS A 546 4.06 4.90 17.21
CA CYS A 546 3.32 3.76 17.77
C CYS A 546 3.72 3.53 19.22
N PRO A 547 3.28 4.39 20.15
CA PRO A 547 3.58 4.15 21.56
C PRO A 547 2.84 2.90 22.06
N PRO A 548 3.41 2.17 23.04
CA PRO A 548 2.75 0.98 23.55
C PRO A 548 1.60 1.33 24.49
N LEU A 549 0.67 0.39 24.69
CA LEU A 549 -0.40 0.55 25.66
C LEU A 549 0.02 0.15 27.08
N TYR A 550 0.94 -0.78 27.20
CA TYR A 550 1.32 -1.34 28.52
C TYR A 550 2.83 -1.51 28.64
N ARG A 551 3.29 -1.40 29.89
CA ARG A 551 4.65 -1.79 30.29
C ARG A 551 4.51 -2.89 31.34
N LEU A 552 5.18 -4.01 31.12
CA LEU A 552 5.27 -5.12 32.08
C LEU A 552 6.68 -5.17 32.62
N THR A 553 6.82 -5.25 33.95
CA THR A 553 8.11 -5.31 34.61
C THR A 553 8.13 -6.52 35.54
N GLN A 554 9.18 -7.33 35.46
CA GLN A 554 9.40 -8.46 36.36
C GLN A 554 10.87 -8.49 36.74
N GLY A 555 11.17 -8.04 37.96
CA GLY A 555 12.53 -7.86 38.38
C GLY A 555 13.27 -6.81 37.55
N ALA A 556 14.34 -7.22 36.91
CA ALA A 556 15.11 -6.34 36.02
C ALA A 556 14.59 -6.34 34.57
N LYS A 557 13.64 -7.21 34.27
CA LYS A 557 13.14 -7.37 32.89
C LYS A 557 11.92 -6.50 32.64
N ARG A 558 11.89 -5.87 31.46
CA ARG A 558 10.84 -4.94 31.07
C ARG A 558 10.42 -5.24 29.63
N VAL A 559 9.12 -5.32 29.39
CA VAL A 559 8.53 -5.56 28.07
C VAL A 559 7.43 -4.54 27.84
N TYR A 560 7.37 -4.01 26.63
CA TYR A 560 6.32 -3.08 26.20
C TYR A 560 5.38 -3.82 25.24
N VAL A 561 4.08 -3.68 25.46
CA VAL A 561 3.08 -4.37 24.64
C VAL A 561 2.04 -3.40 24.10
N SER A 562 1.54 -3.71 22.93
CA SER A 562 0.67 -2.82 22.16
C SER A 562 -0.81 -3.22 22.19
N ASP A 563 -1.14 -4.43 22.66
CA ASP A 563 -2.53 -4.85 22.72
C ASP A 563 -2.78 -5.79 23.91
N ASP A 564 -4.07 -6.02 24.18
CA ASP A 564 -4.47 -6.85 25.32
C ASP A 564 -4.09 -8.32 25.16
N ALA A 565 -4.12 -8.84 23.94
CA ALA A 565 -3.76 -10.24 23.70
C ALA A 565 -2.29 -10.50 24.04
N GLU A 566 -1.40 -9.61 23.60
CA GLU A 566 0.03 -9.71 23.93
C GLU A 566 0.28 -9.52 25.41
N LYS A 567 -0.46 -8.59 26.03
CA LYS A 567 -0.39 -8.38 27.49
C LYS A 567 -0.73 -9.67 28.24
N ASP A 568 -1.85 -10.30 27.88
CA ASP A 568 -2.30 -11.52 28.56
C ASP A 568 -1.31 -12.66 28.35
N MET A 569 -0.73 -12.76 27.18
CA MET A 569 0.31 -13.77 26.89
C MET A 569 1.51 -13.62 27.83
N TRP A 570 2.01 -12.39 28.00
CA TRP A 570 3.16 -12.14 28.87
C TRP A 570 2.82 -12.33 30.34
N LEU A 571 1.60 -12.01 30.77
CA LEU A 571 1.17 -12.22 32.15
C LEU A 571 1.15 -13.70 32.52
N GLU A 572 0.83 -14.57 31.56
CA GLU A 572 0.84 -16.03 31.78
C GLU A 572 2.23 -16.62 31.66
N LYS A 573 2.96 -16.23 30.64
CA LYS A 573 4.28 -16.78 30.31
C LYS A 573 5.35 -16.31 31.30
N GLY A 574 5.24 -15.07 31.77
CA GLY A 574 6.29 -14.43 32.56
C GLY A 574 7.38 -13.84 31.63
N LEU A 575 8.14 -12.91 32.18
CA LEU A 575 9.20 -12.22 31.47
C LEU A 575 10.58 -12.87 31.66
N GLY A 576 10.65 -13.91 32.50
CA GLY A 576 11.92 -14.57 32.82
C GLY A 576 12.67 -13.89 33.95
N GLY A 577 12.06 -12.94 34.62
CA GLY A 577 12.62 -12.29 35.80
C GLY A 577 12.12 -12.92 37.08
N LYS A 578 12.60 -12.41 38.21
CA LYS A 578 12.16 -12.89 39.53
C LYS A 578 11.07 -11.99 40.09
N GLY A 579 10.08 -12.58 40.74
CA GLY A 579 9.03 -11.87 41.45
C GLY A 579 7.77 -11.70 40.62
N LYS A 580 6.88 -10.87 41.14
CA LYS A 580 5.58 -10.60 40.55
C LYS A 580 5.73 -9.66 39.35
N ILE A 581 4.89 -9.85 38.33
CA ILE A 581 4.84 -8.97 37.18
C ILE A 581 4.06 -7.70 37.56
N ASP A 582 4.70 -6.55 37.40
CA ASP A 582 4.07 -5.25 37.59
C ASP A 582 3.57 -4.74 36.25
N LEU A 583 2.28 -4.39 36.17
CA LEU A 583 1.62 -3.94 34.97
C LEU A 583 1.30 -2.44 35.07
N GLN A 584 1.77 -1.67 34.12
CA GLN A 584 1.36 -0.28 34.00
C GLN A 584 0.68 -0.04 32.64
N ARG A 585 -0.53 0.53 32.67
CA ARG A 585 -1.22 0.95 31.46
C ARG A 585 -0.90 2.42 31.21
N PHE A 586 -0.55 2.74 29.96
CA PHE A 586 -0.30 4.12 29.56
C PHE A 586 -1.57 4.69 28.93
N LYS A 587 -2.24 5.59 29.61
CA LYS A 587 -3.40 6.30 29.07
C LYS A 587 -2.95 7.43 28.14
N GLY A 588 -1.77 8.00 28.42
CA GLY A 588 -1.20 9.06 27.61
C GLY A 588 0.30 9.09 27.70
N LEU A 589 0.92 9.84 26.82
CA LEU A 589 2.38 9.94 26.76
C LEU A 589 2.97 10.59 28.00
N GLY A 590 2.18 11.41 28.70
CA GLY A 590 2.61 12.04 29.95
C GLY A 590 2.85 11.05 31.09
N GLU A 591 2.32 9.84 30.99
CA GLU A 591 2.54 8.78 31.98
C GLU A 591 3.82 7.99 31.73
N MET A 592 4.43 8.18 30.56
CA MET A 592 5.68 7.52 30.21
C MET A 592 6.85 8.39 30.70
N ASP A 593 7.81 7.77 31.35
CA ASP A 593 9.05 8.49 31.68
C ASP A 593 9.89 8.63 30.40
N ALA A 594 10.97 9.43 30.47
CA ALA A 594 11.79 9.69 29.30
C ALA A 594 12.43 8.42 28.74
N LYS A 595 12.77 7.46 29.61
CA LYS A 595 13.36 6.19 29.19
C LYS A 595 12.33 5.35 28.41
N ASP A 596 11.10 5.24 28.95
CA ASP A 596 10.02 4.52 28.26
C ASP A 596 9.78 5.12 26.86
N LEU A 597 9.64 6.44 26.79
CA LEU A 597 9.34 7.12 25.55
C LEU A 597 10.47 6.97 24.55
N LYS A 598 11.71 7.08 25.01
CA LYS A 598 12.87 6.90 24.15
C LYS A 598 12.91 5.50 23.55
N GLU A 599 12.85 4.47 24.39
CA GLU A 599 12.98 3.08 23.96
C GLU A 599 11.86 2.61 23.04
N THR A 600 10.64 3.10 23.24
CA THR A 600 9.47 2.59 22.53
C THR A 600 9.11 3.43 21.29
N THR A 601 9.41 4.73 21.31
CA THR A 601 8.81 5.65 20.37
C THR A 601 9.82 6.55 19.64
N MET A 602 10.89 6.96 20.31
CA MET A 602 11.80 7.96 19.73
C MET A 602 13.12 7.40 19.22
N ASP A 603 13.65 6.34 19.80
CA ASP A 603 14.93 5.75 19.36
C ASP A 603 14.75 5.02 18.03
N PRO A 604 15.40 5.48 16.95
CA PRO A 604 15.26 4.84 15.64
C PRO A 604 15.62 3.35 15.62
N THR A 605 16.46 2.89 16.53
CA THR A 605 16.91 1.49 16.54
C THR A 605 15.89 0.54 17.19
N THR A 606 14.96 1.06 18.00
CA THR A 606 14.05 0.20 18.78
C THR A 606 12.57 0.50 18.53
N ARG A 607 12.24 1.64 17.93
CA ARG A 607 10.87 2.09 17.74
C ARG A 607 10.22 1.47 16.51
N LYS A 608 8.89 1.57 16.46
CA LYS A 608 8.10 1.34 15.24
C LYS A 608 7.47 2.65 14.81
N LEU A 609 7.52 2.93 13.51
CA LEU A 609 6.80 4.05 12.90
C LEU A 609 5.93 3.53 11.78
N ILE A 610 4.76 4.13 11.60
CA ILE A 610 3.89 3.87 10.46
C ILE A 610 4.07 5.04 9.49
N ARG A 611 4.55 4.76 8.27
CA ARG A 611 4.65 5.79 7.25
C ARG A 611 3.25 6.03 6.67
N VAL A 612 2.85 7.30 6.59
CA VAL A 612 1.57 7.68 6.01
C VAL A 612 1.74 7.72 4.49
N THR A 613 0.94 6.95 3.79
CA THR A 613 0.96 6.91 2.33
C THR A 613 -0.45 7.10 1.79
N VAL A 614 -0.54 7.58 0.56
CA VAL A 614 -1.81 7.66 -0.16
C VAL A 614 -1.76 6.63 -1.27
N GLN A 615 -2.68 5.69 -1.23
CA GLN A 615 -2.82 4.67 -2.28
C GLN A 615 -4.08 5.01 -3.07
N GLU A 616 -3.89 5.44 -4.30
CA GLU A 616 -5.01 5.77 -5.18
C GLU A 616 -5.01 4.83 -6.37
N ASP A 617 -5.87 3.83 -6.32
CA ASP A 617 -6.13 2.95 -7.45
C ASP A 617 -7.02 3.66 -8.48
N ILE A 618 -7.88 4.55 -7.99
CA ILE A 618 -8.78 5.38 -8.80
C ILE A 618 -8.59 6.84 -8.34
N ALA A 619 -8.42 7.74 -9.30
CA ALA A 619 -8.23 9.15 -8.98
C ALA A 619 -9.40 9.69 -8.16
N GLY A 620 -9.07 10.34 -7.06
CA GLY A 620 -10.06 10.98 -6.18
C GLY A 620 -10.61 10.09 -5.08
N GLU A 621 -10.26 8.80 -5.04
CA GLU A 621 -10.79 7.90 -4.01
C GLU A 621 -10.41 8.35 -2.60
N THR A 622 -9.16 8.70 -2.38
CA THR A 622 -8.69 9.16 -1.07
C THR A 622 -9.33 10.50 -0.70
N SER A 623 -9.43 11.42 -1.66
CA SER A 623 -10.08 12.73 -1.42
C SER A 623 -11.54 12.55 -1.03
N ASP A 624 -12.27 11.65 -1.68
CA ASP A 624 -13.65 11.34 -1.34
C ASP A 624 -13.78 10.80 0.08
N LEU A 625 -12.88 9.91 0.47
CA LEU A 625 -12.89 9.34 1.81
C LEU A 625 -12.61 10.40 2.87
N VAL A 626 -11.61 11.26 2.63
CA VAL A 626 -11.27 12.33 3.56
C VAL A 626 -12.47 13.30 3.70
N GLU A 627 -13.13 13.64 2.60
CA GLU A 627 -14.32 14.50 2.64
C GLU A 627 -15.47 13.84 3.40
N ARG A 628 -15.69 12.54 3.24
CA ARG A 628 -16.73 11.81 3.98
C ARG A 628 -16.48 11.85 5.48
N LEU A 629 -15.22 11.65 5.89
CA LEU A 629 -14.88 11.52 7.31
C LEU A 629 -14.67 12.87 7.99
N MET A 630 -14.08 13.84 7.31
CA MET A 630 -13.64 15.09 7.92
C MET A 630 -14.35 16.32 7.37
N GLY A 631 -15.19 16.19 6.35
CA GLY A 631 -15.87 17.30 5.70
C GLY A 631 -16.99 17.91 6.56
N LYS A 632 -17.63 18.94 6.00
CA LYS A 632 -18.68 19.69 6.68
C LYS A 632 -20.00 18.93 6.85
N LYS A 633 -20.25 17.93 5.99
CA LYS A 633 -21.53 17.22 5.96
C LYS A 633 -21.53 16.05 6.96
N PRO A 634 -22.21 16.19 8.11
CA PRO A 634 -22.22 15.11 9.10
C PRO A 634 -22.94 13.84 8.61
N GLU A 635 -23.87 13.96 7.65
CA GLU A 635 -24.59 12.82 7.10
C GLU A 635 -23.65 11.84 6.40
N LEU A 636 -22.58 12.33 5.79
CA LEU A 636 -21.59 11.46 5.15
C LEU A 636 -20.81 10.63 6.18
N ARG A 637 -20.44 11.27 7.30
CA ARG A 637 -19.79 10.57 8.41
C ARG A 637 -20.72 9.52 9.02
N TYR A 638 -21.97 9.90 9.23
CA TYR A 638 -22.98 9.01 9.81
C TYR A 638 -23.14 7.77 8.93
N GLN A 639 -23.24 7.98 7.62
CA GLN A 639 -23.34 6.88 6.67
C GLN A 639 -22.12 5.95 6.75
N TYR A 640 -20.93 6.53 6.79
CA TYR A 640 -19.69 5.75 6.90
C TYR A 640 -19.67 4.94 8.19
N ILE A 641 -20.06 5.56 9.31
CA ILE A 641 -20.12 4.88 10.61
C ILE A 641 -21.10 3.70 10.53
N GLN A 642 -22.29 3.91 9.95
CA GLN A 642 -23.26 2.83 9.80
C GLN A 642 -22.73 1.67 8.94
N GLU A 643 -22.06 1.99 7.84
CA GLU A 643 -21.51 0.98 6.94
C GLU A 643 -20.40 0.14 7.60
N ASN A 644 -19.71 0.70 8.57
CA ASN A 644 -18.54 0.06 9.17
C ASN A 644 -18.70 -0.33 10.65
N ALA A 645 -19.84 -0.03 11.27
CA ALA A 645 -20.05 -0.23 12.71
C ALA A 645 -19.89 -1.70 13.12
N GLN A 646 -20.29 -2.63 12.26
CA GLN A 646 -20.22 -4.05 12.56
C GLN A 646 -18.78 -4.58 12.65
N PHE A 647 -17.82 -3.83 12.15
CA PHE A 647 -16.41 -4.23 12.18
C PHE A 647 -15.66 -3.75 13.42
N VAL A 648 -16.32 -2.96 14.25
CA VAL A 648 -15.70 -2.43 15.47
C VAL A 648 -15.74 -3.52 16.54
N GLU A 649 -14.57 -3.99 16.96
CA GLU A 649 -14.45 -5.05 17.95
C GLU A 649 -14.44 -4.52 19.39
N GLU A 650 -13.90 -3.32 19.57
CA GLU A 650 -13.84 -2.67 20.87
C GLU A 650 -14.13 -1.18 20.73
N LEU A 651 -14.84 -0.65 21.69
CA LEU A 651 -15.05 0.79 21.79
C LEU A 651 -14.25 1.32 22.97
N ASP A 652 -13.40 2.30 22.71
CA ASP A 652 -12.63 2.98 23.75
C ASP A 652 -13.48 4.17 24.24
N VAL A 653 -14.32 3.93 25.27
CA VAL A 653 -15.23 4.93 25.85
C VAL A 653 -14.78 5.36 27.24
#